data_9fbf62d1701bf38c2c93c9afaad741a2
#
_entry.id   9fbf62d1701bf38c2c93c9afaad741a2
#
_cell.length_a   1.000
_cell.length_b   1.000
_cell.length_c   1.000
_cell.angle_alpha   90.00
_cell.angle_beta   90.00
_cell.angle_gamma   90.00
#
_symmetry.space_group_name_H-M   'P 1'
#
loop_
_entity.id
_entity.type
_entity.pdbx_description
1 polymer ?
#
loop_
_entity_poly.entity_id
_entity_poly.type
_entity_poly.pdbx_seq_one_letter_code
_entity_poly.pdbx_strand_id
1 'polypeptide(L)'
;MSEPAPTWFERQFLVVRSRRVAVFFLLTLVMGAALAGIARMKFSSSVEVMLPDGNVRDAIRFLTEASLADKVVVSLEKSDPSMTQDEFVSAADQFTARLRSPELVPVDTGAATAGMLENFTRLLGCAPQLFDAGALAAAEAAVAPEVIARSVRSLYQDLAKPASLFTGKLGRNDPLGIARSVLGRLERLSAANLYDVTLEDGRLFSRDRRHLLLVFTTPVSLTDSAGSRALVDRLDALSLPAGVRADVVCAHLHTASNERILTRDIGRTSWVGAIAFLLIFAGVFRDWRSAAMLGIPVCTALLALPLAALFHSPISYIVIGFGMVIVGISSDYGIYVYVMTRHCGEPARAVRRIVRPMGMGLLTTLAVFFAFYFSGIEGYRQLATFAIISIALAYLGSLFLLPHLFGERHASRLDAAPQPALESIPVTRPILRALTAALALALGLALLSRGVFNTNIIQLDGTDRGVLESEKRFEKTWSAGGGEQGILAVTAPTYEEALARSETLCDTASEKLGGRLLSFSTLWRSEASRSANIARWQAFWSPDRIASVQANLLESGARYGFTAAAFQPFFDQLHAVPGLDEPADNALFQMIKDRFVRQSADGFTVFSFFPDTPEFTGTMSRLAESVPGAFCVSRRVLTDSLAASIGHTLVLVTVISLVLVLGLTLLLSPNWRLALIALVPAVAAVLWALGVPALLQHTINLCHVTAAAVVFGLCVDYGIYMTHGLTHGLERRSKTTIILTTATSLIGAGVLLLTEHPVLFAIGLSLTTGMLVGHILAVWAVPGLFALWARTEPRQLSARAPTQRP
;
A
#
# COMPACT_ATOMS: atom_id res chain seq x y z
N MET A 1 -10.75 22.38 -60.92
CA MET A 1 -11.19 21.35 -59.95
C MET A 1 -11.59 22.06 -58.67
N SER A 2 -12.87 22.08 -58.34
CA SER A 2 -13.38 22.71 -57.12
C SER A 2 -12.72 22.07 -55.93
N GLU A 3 -12.11 22.89 -55.04
CA GLU A 3 -11.58 22.36 -53.75
C GLU A 3 -12.71 21.67 -53.00
N PRO A 4 -12.44 20.47 -52.45
CA PRO A 4 -13.46 19.78 -51.68
C PRO A 4 -13.82 20.63 -50.44
N ALA A 5 -15.13 20.61 -50.08
CA ALA A 5 -15.64 21.39 -48.95
C ALA A 5 -14.80 21.18 -47.69
N PRO A 6 -14.51 22.25 -46.92
CA PRO A 6 -13.67 22.16 -45.72
C PRO A 6 -14.29 21.19 -44.71
N THR A 7 -13.49 20.27 -44.17
CA THR A 7 -13.90 19.37 -43.12
C THR A 7 -14.27 20.14 -41.85
N TRP A 8 -15.01 19.49 -40.92
CA TRP A 8 -15.34 20.10 -39.63
C TRP A 8 -14.11 20.63 -38.90
N PHE A 9 -13.02 19.85 -38.87
CA PHE A 9 -11.76 20.26 -38.26
C PHE A 9 -11.12 21.49 -38.91
N GLU A 10 -11.17 21.61 -40.24
CA GLU A 10 -10.69 22.80 -40.97
C GLU A 10 -11.55 24.03 -40.64
N ARG A 11 -12.87 23.89 -40.53
CA ARG A 11 -13.75 24.99 -40.12
C ARG A 11 -13.41 25.47 -38.71
N GLN A 12 -13.23 24.57 -37.74
CA GLN A 12 -12.83 24.92 -36.36
C GLN A 12 -11.46 25.60 -36.33
N PHE A 13 -10.49 25.07 -37.07
CA PHE A 13 -9.18 25.71 -37.21
C PHE A 13 -9.27 27.16 -37.72
N LEU A 14 -10.11 27.44 -38.73
CA LEU A 14 -10.34 28.79 -39.26
C LEU A 14 -11.02 29.72 -38.24
N VAL A 15 -11.95 29.20 -37.44
CA VAL A 15 -12.58 29.94 -36.33
C VAL A 15 -11.54 30.35 -35.29
N VAL A 16 -10.67 29.42 -34.87
CA VAL A 16 -9.58 29.70 -33.90
C VAL A 16 -8.63 30.77 -34.51
N ARG A 17 -8.31 30.67 -35.80
CA ARG A 17 -7.47 31.64 -36.52
C ARG A 17 -8.06 33.06 -36.48
N SER A 18 -9.37 33.17 -36.68
CA SER A 18 -10.05 34.48 -36.72
C SER A 18 -10.16 35.13 -35.33
N ARG A 19 -10.25 34.32 -34.26
CA ARG A 19 -10.44 34.76 -32.86
C ARG A 19 -9.23 34.48 -31.96
N ARG A 20 -8.04 34.36 -32.54
CA ARG A 20 -6.82 33.90 -31.85
C ARG A 20 -6.55 34.62 -30.51
N VAL A 21 -6.68 35.97 -30.48
CA VAL A 21 -6.44 36.77 -29.27
C VAL A 21 -7.42 36.40 -28.15
N ALA A 22 -8.70 36.29 -28.47
CA ALA A 22 -9.74 35.89 -27.51
C ALA A 22 -9.50 34.47 -26.99
N VAL A 23 -9.10 33.51 -27.84
CA VAL A 23 -8.81 32.13 -27.47
C VAL A 23 -7.61 32.06 -26.54
N PHE A 24 -6.50 32.75 -26.84
CA PHE A 24 -5.32 32.78 -25.98
C PHE A 24 -5.60 33.45 -24.62
N PHE A 25 -6.38 34.55 -24.62
CA PHE A 25 -6.81 35.19 -23.38
C PHE A 25 -7.65 34.26 -22.51
N LEU A 26 -8.62 33.55 -23.10
CA LEU A 26 -9.46 32.60 -22.41
C LEU A 26 -8.59 31.44 -21.82
N LEU A 27 -7.63 30.93 -22.60
CA LEU A 27 -6.71 29.88 -22.12
C LEU A 27 -5.86 30.36 -20.96
N THR A 28 -5.38 31.60 -20.96
CA THR A 28 -4.63 32.18 -19.83
C THR A 28 -5.50 32.29 -18.58
N LEU A 29 -6.77 32.70 -18.74
CA LEU A 29 -7.72 32.78 -17.63
C LEU A 29 -8.01 31.37 -17.04
N VAL A 30 -8.28 30.40 -17.93
CA VAL A 30 -8.52 28.99 -17.53
C VAL A 30 -7.30 28.40 -16.83
N MET A 31 -6.09 28.69 -17.30
CA MET A 31 -4.85 28.27 -16.65
C MET A 31 -4.66 28.90 -15.27
N GLY A 32 -4.96 30.19 -15.13
CA GLY A 32 -4.95 30.85 -13.81
C GLY A 32 -5.93 30.19 -12.83
N ALA A 33 -7.14 29.87 -13.30
CA ALA A 33 -8.13 29.17 -12.51
C ALA A 33 -7.67 27.74 -12.13
N ALA A 34 -7.02 27.02 -13.05
CA ALA A 34 -6.46 25.70 -12.81
C ALA A 34 -5.36 25.72 -11.73
N LEU A 35 -4.43 26.67 -11.81
CA LEU A 35 -3.37 26.84 -10.81
C LEU A 35 -3.94 27.19 -9.43
N ALA A 36 -4.96 28.06 -9.37
CA ALA A 36 -5.68 28.35 -8.13
C ALA A 36 -6.42 27.12 -7.58
N GLY A 37 -6.95 26.27 -8.48
CA GLY A 37 -7.56 25.00 -8.13
C GLY A 37 -6.54 24.04 -7.51
N ILE A 38 -5.38 23.85 -8.13
CA ILE A 38 -4.29 22.98 -7.65
C ILE A 38 -3.85 23.40 -6.24
N ALA A 39 -3.73 24.70 -5.97
CA ALA A 39 -3.33 25.21 -4.66
C ALA A 39 -4.32 24.88 -3.53
N ARG A 40 -5.56 24.52 -3.86
CA ARG A 40 -6.63 24.13 -2.92
C ARG A 40 -6.86 22.62 -2.85
N MET A 41 -6.17 21.84 -3.68
CA MET A 41 -6.35 20.39 -3.73
C MET A 41 -5.76 19.70 -2.51
N LYS A 42 -6.39 18.61 -2.12
CA LYS A 42 -5.85 17.69 -1.13
C LYS A 42 -5.13 16.54 -1.84
N PHE A 43 -3.94 16.25 -1.37
CA PHE A 43 -3.12 15.15 -1.88
C PHE A 43 -2.99 14.08 -0.81
N SER A 44 -2.84 12.82 -1.23
CA SER A 44 -2.66 11.68 -0.36
C SER A 44 -1.40 10.91 -0.75
N SER A 45 -0.60 10.56 0.25
CA SER A 45 0.53 9.65 0.13
C SER A 45 0.16 8.20 0.48
N SER A 46 -1.11 7.95 0.86
CA SER A 46 -1.56 6.64 1.31
C SER A 46 -1.42 5.59 0.20
N VAL A 47 -0.77 4.48 0.54
CA VAL A 47 -0.66 3.30 -0.32
C VAL A 47 -2.01 2.59 -0.46
N GLU A 48 -2.97 2.84 0.45
CA GLU A 48 -4.32 2.27 0.41
C GLU A 48 -5.05 2.53 -0.92
N VAL A 49 -4.75 3.66 -1.57
CA VAL A 49 -5.31 4.02 -2.88
C VAL A 49 -4.90 3.02 -3.98
N MET A 50 -3.80 2.29 -3.77
CA MET A 50 -3.33 1.23 -4.68
C MET A 50 -3.85 -0.16 -4.33
N LEU A 51 -4.67 -0.29 -3.28
CA LEU A 51 -5.28 -1.55 -2.90
C LEU A 51 -6.58 -1.77 -3.68
N PRO A 52 -6.87 -3.01 -4.08
CA PRO A 52 -8.14 -3.34 -4.71
C PRO A 52 -9.30 -3.19 -3.72
N ASP A 53 -10.47 -2.82 -4.24
CA ASP A 53 -11.71 -2.77 -3.46
C ASP A 53 -12.05 -4.18 -2.92
N GLY A 54 -12.62 -4.26 -1.72
CA GLY A 54 -13.06 -5.51 -1.09
C GLY A 54 -12.38 -5.80 0.24
N ASN A 55 -12.44 -7.07 0.67
CA ASN A 55 -12.06 -7.54 2.01
C ASN A 55 -10.69 -7.06 2.52
N VAL A 56 -9.74 -6.83 1.62
CA VAL A 56 -8.39 -6.37 1.99
C VAL A 56 -8.39 -4.91 2.43
N ARG A 57 -9.10 -4.06 1.67
CA ARG A 57 -9.25 -2.64 2.03
C ARG A 57 -10.02 -2.50 3.33
N ASP A 58 -11.07 -3.31 3.49
CA ASP A 58 -11.88 -3.33 4.72
C ASP A 58 -11.05 -3.81 5.91
N ALA A 59 -10.19 -4.81 5.74
CA ALA A 59 -9.29 -5.29 6.78
C ALA A 59 -8.25 -4.23 7.19
N ILE A 60 -7.65 -3.53 6.23
CA ILE A 60 -6.66 -2.47 6.52
C ILE A 60 -7.36 -1.25 7.17
N ARG A 61 -8.52 -0.85 6.65
CA ARG A 61 -9.33 0.20 7.24
C ARG A 61 -9.71 -0.15 8.69
N PHE A 62 -10.12 -1.38 8.91
CA PHE A 62 -10.42 -1.89 10.24
C PHE A 62 -9.21 -1.82 11.18
N LEU A 63 -8.01 -2.25 10.73
CA LEU A 63 -6.78 -2.15 11.52
C LEU A 63 -6.45 -0.70 11.90
N THR A 64 -6.73 0.22 10.99
CA THR A 64 -6.51 1.66 11.20
C THR A 64 -7.55 2.25 12.16
N GLU A 65 -8.84 1.92 11.99
CA GLU A 65 -9.93 2.40 12.84
C GLU A 65 -9.93 1.75 14.24
N ALA A 66 -9.42 0.54 14.36
CA ALA A 66 -9.26 -0.17 15.63
C ALA A 66 -8.19 0.44 16.55
N SER A 67 -7.57 1.57 16.18
CA SER A 67 -6.51 2.25 16.96
C SER A 67 -5.33 1.33 17.32
N LEU A 68 -5.09 0.30 16.50
CA LEU A 68 -3.91 -0.57 16.68
C LEU A 68 -2.62 0.12 16.20
N ALA A 69 -2.79 1.18 15.42
CA ALA A 69 -1.71 1.96 14.81
C ALA A 69 -1.45 3.31 15.50
N ASP A 70 -2.17 3.63 16.59
CA ASP A 70 -2.04 4.87 17.37
C ASP A 70 -0.87 4.86 18.37
N LYS A 71 -0.08 3.79 18.37
CA LYS A 71 1.04 3.65 19.30
C LYS A 71 2.36 4.09 18.68
N VAL A 72 3.07 4.89 19.43
CA VAL A 72 4.47 5.26 19.17
C VAL A 72 5.32 4.56 20.22
N VAL A 73 6.16 3.64 19.79
CA VAL A 73 7.01 2.83 20.67
C VAL A 73 8.45 3.27 20.50
N VAL A 74 9.12 3.56 21.59
CA VAL A 74 10.51 4.02 21.59
C VAL A 74 11.34 3.04 22.41
N SER A 75 12.34 2.43 21.79
CA SER A 75 13.36 1.64 22.47
C SER A 75 14.58 2.50 22.73
N LEU A 76 14.86 2.80 23.97
CA LEU A 76 16.10 3.46 24.37
C LEU A 76 17.16 2.39 24.63
N GLU A 77 18.32 2.52 24.01
CA GLU A 77 19.49 1.66 24.20
C GLU A 77 20.57 2.40 24.97
N LYS A 78 21.10 1.78 26.00
CA LYS A 78 22.29 2.22 26.72
C LYS A 78 23.53 1.95 25.86
N SER A 79 23.99 2.97 25.13
CA SER A 79 25.15 2.87 24.21
C SER A 79 26.47 3.00 24.91
N ASP A 80 26.53 3.68 26.05
CA ASP A 80 27.71 3.83 26.87
C ASP A 80 27.76 2.75 27.97
N PRO A 81 28.71 1.81 27.94
CA PRO A 81 28.85 0.77 28.98
C PRO A 81 29.16 1.32 30.37
N SER A 82 29.70 2.54 30.45
CA SER A 82 30.07 3.16 31.73
C SER A 82 28.91 3.84 32.45
N MET A 83 27.80 4.11 31.73
CA MET A 83 26.58 4.70 32.31
C MET A 83 25.98 3.75 33.37
N THR A 84 25.62 4.29 34.52
CA THR A 84 24.91 3.54 35.56
C THR A 84 23.46 3.28 35.17
N GLN A 85 22.76 2.36 35.87
CA GLN A 85 21.34 2.11 35.60
C GLN A 85 20.46 3.31 35.96
N ASP A 86 20.80 3.99 37.06
CA ASP A 86 20.08 5.16 37.55
C ASP A 86 20.23 6.37 36.59
N GLU A 87 21.43 6.58 36.02
CA GLU A 87 21.65 7.59 34.99
C GLU A 87 20.86 7.28 33.73
N PHE A 88 20.79 6.02 33.31
CA PHE A 88 19.99 5.60 32.15
C PHE A 88 18.51 5.84 32.37
N VAL A 89 17.99 5.49 33.56
CA VAL A 89 16.60 5.75 33.93
C VAL A 89 16.31 7.26 33.97
N SER A 90 17.18 8.05 34.57
CA SER A 90 17.04 9.51 34.60
C SER A 90 17.02 10.12 33.20
N ALA A 91 17.88 9.61 32.29
CA ALA A 91 17.89 10.02 30.88
C ALA A 91 16.58 9.67 30.17
N ALA A 92 16.02 8.47 30.42
CA ALA A 92 14.74 8.04 29.88
C ALA A 92 13.56 8.91 30.38
N ASP A 93 13.56 9.27 31.66
CA ASP A 93 12.52 10.15 32.25
C ASP A 93 12.59 11.57 31.64
N GLN A 94 13.79 12.12 31.49
CA GLN A 94 13.98 13.41 30.82
C GLN A 94 13.52 13.36 29.36
N PHE A 95 13.83 12.28 28.66
CA PHE A 95 13.39 12.08 27.27
C PHE A 95 11.86 11.99 27.20
N THR A 96 11.23 11.20 28.08
CA THR A 96 9.77 11.08 28.17
C THR A 96 9.09 12.42 28.47
N ALA A 97 9.66 13.21 29.39
CA ALA A 97 9.12 14.53 29.73
C ALA A 97 9.18 15.52 28.54
N ARG A 98 10.23 15.44 27.70
CA ARG A 98 10.37 16.27 26.50
C ARG A 98 9.44 15.85 25.37
N LEU A 99 9.16 14.54 25.25
CA LEU A 99 8.22 14.01 24.25
C LEU A 99 6.77 14.29 24.57
N ARG A 100 6.44 14.38 25.85
CA ARG A 100 5.06 14.57 26.32
C ARG A 100 4.42 15.81 25.70
N SER A 101 3.33 15.59 25.00
CA SER A 101 2.55 16.66 24.34
C SER A 101 1.10 16.20 24.17
N PRO A 102 0.18 17.08 23.75
CA PRO A 102 -1.17 16.68 23.38
C PRO A 102 -1.24 15.63 22.28
N GLU A 103 -0.20 15.58 21.41
CA GLU A 103 -0.06 14.63 20.29
C GLU A 103 0.68 13.33 20.67
N LEU A 104 1.37 13.31 21.83
CA LEU A 104 2.10 12.16 22.33
C LEU A 104 1.89 12.02 23.84
N VAL A 105 0.98 11.13 24.20
CA VAL A 105 0.64 10.86 25.59
C VAL A 105 1.36 9.59 26.04
N PRO A 106 2.28 9.67 27.04
CA PRO A 106 2.93 8.46 27.54
C PRO A 106 1.92 7.53 28.19
N VAL A 107 2.04 6.24 27.91
CA VAL A 107 1.29 5.20 28.63
C VAL A 107 1.97 4.97 29.97
N ASP A 108 1.26 5.28 31.05
CA ASP A 108 1.80 5.13 32.40
C ASP A 108 1.78 3.64 32.81
N THR A 109 2.93 3.00 32.64
CA THR A 109 3.14 1.63 33.09
C THR A 109 3.34 1.54 34.61
N GLY A 110 3.72 2.62 35.27
CA GLY A 110 3.92 2.69 36.71
C GLY A 110 2.61 2.74 37.50
N ALA A 111 1.57 3.44 36.99
CA ALA A 111 0.26 3.45 37.65
C ALA A 111 -0.42 2.07 37.59
N ALA A 112 -0.14 1.29 36.56
CA ALA A 112 -0.63 -0.10 36.46
C ALA A 112 0.00 -1.03 37.51
N THR A 113 1.22 -0.69 37.99
CA THR A 113 1.94 -1.45 39.02
C THR A 113 1.66 -0.95 40.43
N ALA A 114 1.40 0.36 40.59
CA ALA A 114 0.97 0.92 41.85
C ALA A 114 -0.40 0.35 42.20
N GLY A 115 -0.48 -0.43 43.26
CA GLY A 115 -1.71 -1.13 43.65
C GLY A 115 -1.92 -2.50 42.95
N MET A 116 -0.93 -3.04 42.23
CA MET A 116 -1.03 -4.33 41.53
C MET A 116 -1.50 -5.45 42.49
N LEU A 117 -1.01 -5.45 43.74
CA LEU A 117 -1.44 -6.41 44.74
C LEU A 117 -2.93 -6.26 45.10
N GLU A 118 -3.38 -5.01 45.24
CA GLU A 118 -4.78 -4.73 45.57
C GLU A 118 -5.70 -5.08 44.36
N ASN A 119 -5.31 -4.66 43.16
CA ASN A 119 -6.03 -5.02 41.95
C ASN A 119 -6.09 -6.54 41.73
N PHE A 120 -4.98 -7.25 41.97
CA PHE A 120 -4.95 -8.70 41.89
C PHE A 120 -5.85 -9.36 42.96
N THR A 121 -5.82 -8.85 44.20
CA THR A 121 -6.66 -9.36 45.30
C THR A 121 -8.15 -9.14 45.01
N ARG A 122 -8.52 -7.99 44.42
CA ARG A 122 -9.90 -7.73 43.95
C ARG A 122 -10.31 -8.69 42.83
N LEU A 123 -9.42 -9.01 41.89
CA LEU A 123 -9.72 -9.97 40.82
C LEU A 123 -9.90 -11.39 41.35
N LEU A 124 -9.32 -11.78 42.51
CA LEU A 124 -9.64 -13.04 43.16
C LEU A 124 -11.11 -13.18 43.50
N GLY A 125 -11.81 -12.08 43.84
CA GLY A 125 -13.24 -12.05 44.03
C GLY A 125 -14.07 -12.42 42.81
N CYS A 126 -13.50 -12.31 41.59
CA CYS A 126 -14.12 -12.74 40.33
C CYS A 126 -13.93 -14.23 40.02
N ALA A 127 -13.21 -14.99 40.89
CA ALA A 127 -12.96 -16.41 40.66
C ALA A 127 -14.22 -17.24 40.38
N PRO A 128 -15.38 -16.99 41.01
CA PRO A 128 -16.61 -17.72 40.71
C PRO A 128 -17.06 -17.55 39.26
N GLN A 129 -16.93 -16.38 38.69
CA GLN A 129 -17.29 -16.09 37.28
C GLN A 129 -16.37 -16.79 36.26
N LEU A 130 -15.14 -17.11 36.69
CA LEU A 130 -14.11 -17.75 35.88
C LEU A 130 -14.01 -19.26 36.09
N PHE A 131 -14.92 -19.84 36.94
CA PHE A 131 -14.89 -21.23 37.35
C PHE A 131 -15.48 -22.17 36.30
N ASP A 132 -14.75 -22.41 35.22
CA ASP A 132 -15.14 -23.32 34.14
C ASP A 132 -14.91 -24.83 34.52
N ALA A 133 -15.15 -25.75 33.60
CA ALA A 133 -14.98 -27.18 33.80
C ALA A 133 -13.51 -27.57 34.15
N GLY A 134 -12.54 -26.86 33.58
CA GLY A 134 -11.12 -27.09 33.90
C GLY A 134 -10.76 -26.61 35.30
N ALA A 135 -11.32 -25.45 35.71
CA ALA A 135 -11.16 -24.94 37.06
C ALA A 135 -11.83 -25.85 38.09
N LEU A 136 -12.98 -26.46 37.77
CA LEU A 136 -13.66 -27.47 38.61
C LEU A 136 -12.76 -28.67 38.85
N ALA A 137 -12.19 -29.26 37.80
CA ALA A 137 -11.30 -30.40 37.93
C ALA A 137 -10.05 -30.10 38.80
N ALA A 138 -9.48 -28.88 38.63
CA ALA A 138 -8.38 -28.40 39.44
C ALA A 138 -8.76 -28.20 40.92
N ALA A 139 -9.97 -27.66 41.16
CA ALA A 139 -10.50 -27.47 42.50
C ALA A 139 -10.82 -28.80 43.19
N GLU A 140 -11.36 -29.79 42.50
CA GLU A 140 -11.58 -31.15 43.00
C GLU A 140 -10.26 -31.79 43.51
N ALA A 141 -9.21 -31.61 42.75
CA ALA A 141 -7.88 -32.05 43.16
C ALA A 141 -7.33 -31.27 44.36
N ALA A 142 -7.58 -29.94 44.43
CA ALA A 142 -7.05 -29.05 45.46
C ALA A 142 -7.69 -29.27 46.83
N VAL A 143 -8.94 -29.76 46.93
CA VAL A 143 -9.64 -30.00 48.19
C VAL A 143 -9.33 -31.37 48.80
N ALA A 144 -8.51 -32.19 48.17
CA ALA A 144 -8.06 -33.45 48.76
C ALA A 144 -7.24 -33.18 50.03
N PRO A 145 -7.44 -33.94 51.15
CA PRO A 145 -6.77 -33.68 52.44
C PRO A 145 -5.24 -33.58 52.34
N GLU A 146 -4.63 -34.45 51.55
CA GLU A 146 -3.18 -34.45 51.32
C GLU A 146 -2.68 -33.25 50.59
N VAL A 147 -3.50 -32.71 49.65
CA VAL A 147 -3.17 -31.52 48.89
C VAL A 147 -3.33 -30.27 49.74
N ILE A 148 -4.38 -30.22 50.58
CA ILE A 148 -4.58 -29.16 51.58
C ILE A 148 -3.37 -29.08 52.50
N ALA A 149 -2.92 -30.20 53.04
CA ALA A 149 -1.76 -30.25 53.93
C ALA A 149 -0.48 -29.75 53.25
N ARG A 150 -0.29 -30.09 51.96
CA ARG A 150 0.84 -29.56 51.16
C ARG A 150 0.74 -28.07 50.93
N SER A 151 -0.46 -27.57 50.61
CA SER A 151 -0.70 -26.13 50.34
C SER A 151 -0.43 -25.30 51.61
N VAL A 152 -0.89 -25.75 52.77
CA VAL A 152 -0.63 -25.10 54.05
C VAL A 152 0.85 -25.08 54.38
N ARG A 153 1.58 -26.20 54.14
CA ARG A 153 3.03 -26.27 54.32
C ARG A 153 3.76 -25.29 53.40
N SER A 154 3.36 -25.23 52.13
CA SER A 154 3.91 -24.25 51.15
C SER A 154 3.68 -22.83 51.62
N LEU A 155 2.45 -22.49 52.05
CA LEU A 155 2.12 -21.17 52.57
C LEU A 155 3.00 -20.80 53.77
N TYR A 156 3.24 -21.71 54.70
CA TYR A 156 4.14 -21.48 55.83
C TYR A 156 5.60 -21.20 55.37
N GLN A 157 6.10 -21.98 54.41
CA GLN A 157 7.45 -21.76 53.82
C GLN A 157 7.55 -20.44 53.09
N ASP A 158 6.49 -20.02 52.39
CA ASP A 158 6.46 -18.76 51.66
C ASP A 158 6.41 -17.54 52.61
N LEU A 159 5.74 -17.66 53.74
CA LEU A 159 5.75 -16.64 54.80
C LEU A 159 7.10 -16.45 55.46
N ALA A 160 7.96 -17.46 55.42
CA ALA A 160 9.34 -17.38 55.94
C ALA A 160 10.30 -16.65 54.99
N LYS A 161 9.92 -16.34 53.77
CA LYS A 161 10.75 -15.64 52.77
C LYS A 161 10.74 -14.10 52.95
N PRO A 162 11.79 -13.38 52.56
CA PRO A 162 11.87 -11.90 52.71
C PRO A 162 10.71 -11.14 51.99
N ALA A 163 10.08 -11.69 50.97
CA ALA A 163 8.98 -11.12 50.24
C ALA A 163 7.59 -11.52 50.79
N SER A 164 7.48 -11.88 52.04
CA SER A 164 6.33 -12.53 52.68
C SER A 164 5.08 -11.66 52.75
N LEU A 165 5.14 -10.34 52.64
CA LEU A 165 3.99 -9.47 52.74
C LEU A 165 2.96 -9.69 51.59
N PHE A 166 3.45 -9.91 50.35
CA PHE A 166 2.65 -10.23 49.21
C PHE A 166 2.04 -11.61 49.28
N THR A 167 2.88 -12.62 49.53
CA THR A 167 2.48 -14.01 49.59
C THR A 167 1.55 -14.30 50.78
N GLY A 168 1.72 -13.60 51.89
CA GLY A 168 0.91 -13.74 53.07
C GLY A 168 -0.53 -13.25 52.88
N LYS A 169 -0.71 -12.10 52.26
CA LYS A 169 -2.05 -11.55 51.98
C LYS A 169 -2.80 -12.41 50.94
N LEU A 170 -2.07 -12.87 49.92
CA LEU A 170 -2.61 -13.74 48.87
C LEU A 170 -2.99 -15.12 49.42
N GLY A 171 -2.13 -15.72 50.27
CA GLY A 171 -2.38 -17.04 50.85
C GLY A 171 -3.53 -17.05 51.86
N ARG A 172 -3.84 -15.94 52.54
CA ARG A 172 -5.01 -15.85 53.41
C ARG A 172 -6.33 -15.82 52.61
N ASN A 173 -6.34 -15.22 51.43
CA ASN A 173 -7.52 -15.14 50.56
C ASN A 173 -7.70 -16.39 49.69
N ASP A 174 -6.63 -17.13 49.39
CA ASP A 174 -6.66 -18.32 48.55
C ASP A 174 -5.65 -19.37 49.07
N PRO A 175 -5.92 -19.98 50.24
CA PRO A 175 -4.99 -20.95 50.87
C PRO A 175 -4.84 -22.24 50.07
N LEU A 176 -5.80 -22.56 49.19
CA LEU A 176 -5.79 -23.76 48.37
C LEU A 176 -5.22 -23.50 46.97
N GLY A 177 -4.99 -22.23 46.60
CA GLY A 177 -4.49 -21.87 45.28
C GLY A 177 -5.51 -22.01 44.14
N ILE A 178 -6.80 -22.19 44.45
CA ILE A 178 -7.86 -22.39 43.45
C ILE A 178 -8.06 -21.14 42.62
N ALA A 179 -8.24 -19.99 43.27
CA ALA A 179 -8.41 -18.73 42.61
C ALA A 179 -7.17 -18.31 41.84
N ARG A 180 -5.98 -18.60 42.37
CA ARG A 180 -4.70 -18.40 41.67
C ARG A 180 -4.57 -19.24 40.41
N SER A 181 -5.02 -20.50 40.42
CA SER A 181 -5.00 -21.35 39.23
C SER A 181 -5.90 -20.85 38.13
N VAL A 182 -7.05 -20.27 38.50
CA VAL A 182 -7.99 -19.61 37.57
C VAL A 182 -7.36 -18.34 36.99
N LEU A 183 -6.75 -17.50 37.83
CA LEU A 183 -6.10 -16.27 37.42
C LEU A 183 -4.72 -16.45 36.77
N GLY A 184 -4.13 -17.65 36.82
CA GLY A 184 -2.94 -17.99 36.02
C GLY A 184 -3.14 -17.82 34.50
N ARG A 185 -4.39 -17.68 34.05
CA ARG A 185 -4.73 -17.26 32.69
C ARG A 185 -4.32 -15.81 32.44
N LEU A 186 -4.35 -14.94 33.47
CA LEU A 186 -3.84 -13.57 33.39
C LEU A 186 -2.35 -13.53 33.10
N GLU A 187 -1.57 -14.40 33.73
CA GLU A 187 -0.13 -14.51 33.44
C GLU A 187 0.11 -14.88 31.98
N ARG A 188 -0.70 -15.76 31.40
CA ARG A 188 -0.61 -16.08 29.97
C ARG A 188 -0.96 -14.89 29.08
N LEU A 189 -1.99 -14.10 29.45
CA LEU A 189 -2.37 -12.90 28.72
C LEU A 189 -1.36 -11.76 28.93
N SER A 190 -0.73 -11.68 30.10
CA SER A 190 0.32 -10.70 30.40
C SER A 190 1.69 -11.14 29.88
N ALA A 191 2.02 -12.44 29.96
CA ALA A 191 3.24 -13.02 29.40
C ALA A 191 3.23 -13.10 27.88
N ALA A 192 2.07 -13.02 27.28
CA ALA A 192 1.88 -12.77 25.86
C ALA A 192 2.12 -11.31 25.50
N ASN A 193 2.95 -10.64 26.24
CA ASN A 193 3.46 -9.35 25.81
C ASN A 193 4.02 -9.52 24.40
N LEU A 194 3.59 -8.62 23.51
CA LEU A 194 4.18 -8.49 22.18
C LEU A 194 5.71 -8.34 22.24
N TYR A 195 6.21 -8.03 23.44
CA TYR A 195 7.59 -7.72 23.71
C TYR A 195 8.13 -8.58 24.86
N ASP A 196 9.35 -9.03 24.72
CA ASP A 196 10.11 -9.72 25.79
C ASP A 196 10.61 -8.68 26.79
N VAL A 197 9.78 -8.36 27.77
CA VAL A 197 10.02 -7.29 28.74
C VAL A 197 10.08 -7.82 30.17
N THR A 198 10.93 -7.21 30.97
CA THR A 198 10.98 -7.35 32.43
C THR A 198 10.46 -6.05 33.05
N LEU A 199 9.47 -6.14 33.92
CA LEU A 199 8.94 -4.98 34.61
C LEU A 199 9.71 -4.76 35.92
N GLU A 200 10.40 -3.61 36.00
CA GLU A 200 11.16 -3.18 37.18
C GLU A 200 10.82 -1.71 37.48
N ASP A 201 10.39 -1.44 38.72
CA ASP A 201 10.00 -0.10 39.19
C ASP A 201 9.05 0.66 38.25
N GLY A 202 8.07 -0.10 37.70
CA GLY A 202 7.09 0.47 36.78
C GLY A 202 7.60 0.73 35.36
N ARG A 203 8.80 0.28 35.01
CA ARG A 203 9.43 0.47 33.70
C ARG A 203 9.66 -0.86 33.00
N LEU A 204 9.59 -0.85 31.67
CA LEU A 204 9.73 -2.02 30.82
C LEU A 204 11.17 -2.14 30.33
N PHE A 205 11.94 -3.08 30.87
CA PHE A 205 13.31 -3.36 30.47
C PHE A 205 13.40 -4.61 29.59
N SER A 206 14.43 -4.66 28.74
CA SER A 206 14.87 -5.91 28.11
C SER A 206 15.51 -6.85 29.16
N ARG A 207 15.57 -8.16 28.88
CA ARG A 207 16.18 -9.14 29.79
C ARG A 207 17.64 -8.83 30.17
N ASP A 208 18.37 -8.21 29.24
CA ASP A 208 19.76 -7.80 29.46
C ASP A 208 19.89 -6.42 30.12
N ARG A 209 18.75 -5.78 30.45
CA ARG A 209 18.67 -4.44 31.07
C ARG A 209 19.38 -3.33 30.28
N ARG A 210 19.74 -3.59 29.02
CA ARG A 210 20.40 -2.59 28.15
C ARG A 210 19.42 -1.71 27.41
N HIS A 211 18.16 -2.14 27.31
CA HIS A 211 17.12 -1.40 26.62
C HIS A 211 15.95 -1.11 27.56
N LEU A 212 15.34 0.06 27.37
CA LEU A 212 14.13 0.50 28.07
C LEU A 212 13.08 0.85 27.04
N LEU A 213 11.88 0.28 27.20
CA LEU A 213 10.75 0.47 26.30
C LEU A 213 9.83 1.57 26.81
N LEU A 214 9.60 2.58 25.99
CA LEU A 214 8.63 3.64 26.22
C LEU A 214 7.49 3.48 25.23
N VAL A 215 6.27 3.60 25.70
CA VAL A 215 5.06 3.52 24.86
C VAL A 215 4.27 4.81 24.99
N PHE A 216 3.94 5.40 23.86
CA PHE A 216 3.08 6.58 23.78
C PHE A 216 1.86 6.24 22.91
N THR A 217 0.78 6.98 23.12
CA THR A 217 -0.37 7.01 22.24
C THR A 217 -0.49 8.36 21.55
N THR A 218 -0.94 8.34 20.28
CA THR A 218 -1.15 9.56 19.51
C THR A 218 -2.59 9.61 18.98
N PRO A 219 -3.28 10.76 19.05
CA PRO A 219 -4.57 10.95 18.42
C PRO A 219 -4.46 11.26 16.92
N VAL A 220 -3.25 11.42 16.39
CA VAL A 220 -3.02 11.73 14.98
C VAL A 220 -3.45 10.52 14.13
N SER A 221 -4.33 10.75 13.16
CA SER A 221 -4.75 9.69 12.23
C SER A 221 -3.62 9.36 11.25
N LEU A 222 -3.46 8.07 10.91
CA LEU A 222 -2.52 7.63 9.85
C LEU A 222 -2.85 8.21 8.47
N THR A 223 -4.12 8.55 8.24
CA THR A 223 -4.56 9.19 6.99
C THR A 223 -4.25 10.68 6.94
N ASP A 224 -3.90 11.31 8.07
CA ASP A 224 -3.44 12.68 8.15
C ASP A 224 -1.92 12.76 7.90
N SER A 225 -1.55 12.93 6.65
CA SER A 225 -0.14 13.03 6.24
C SER A 225 0.56 14.26 6.83
N ALA A 226 -0.16 15.37 7.03
CA ALA A 226 0.41 16.58 7.61
C ALA A 226 0.68 16.41 9.11
N GLY A 227 -0.30 15.85 9.85
CA GLY A 227 -0.14 15.50 11.25
C GLY A 227 0.95 14.46 11.48
N SER A 228 1.00 13.40 10.65
CA SER A 228 2.05 12.38 10.70
C SER A 228 3.44 12.99 10.50
N ARG A 229 3.59 13.91 9.54
CA ARG A 229 4.86 14.62 9.30
C ARG A 229 5.26 15.48 10.50
N ALA A 230 4.33 16.27 11.03
CA ALA A 230 4.60 17.13 12.21
C ALA A 230 5.02 16.29 13.43
N LEU A 231 4.38 15.13 13.62
CA LEU A 231 4.73 14.17 14.66
C LEU A 231 6.16 13.63 14.47
N VAL A 232 6.51 13.20 13.24
CA VAL A 232 7.83 12.67 12.93
C VAL A 232 8.92 13.75 13.02
N ASP A 233 8.68 14.95 12.49
CA ASP A 233 9.63 16.07 12.59
C ASP A 233 9.89 16.43 14.06
N ARG A 234 8.90 16.28 14.92
CA ARG A 234 9.07 16.47 16.38
C ARG A 234 9.90 15.36 17.02
N LEU A 235 9.69 14.11 16.62
CA LEU A 235 10.51 12.98 17.10
C LEU A 235 11.97 13.13 16.65
N ASP A 236 12.21 13.56 15.41
CA ASP A 236 13.55 13.78 14.84
C ASP A 236 14.29 14.99 15.47
N ALA A 237 13.54 16.02 15.90
CA ALA A 237 14.10 17.24 16.49
C ALA A 237 14.61 17.04 17.92
N LEU A 238 14.30 15.91 18.57
CA LEU A 238 14.70 15.67 19.96
C LEU A 238 16.17 15.24 20.03
N SER A 239 16.95 16.03 20.76
CA SER A 239 18.30 15.63 21.12
C SER A 239 18.27 14.52 22.16
N LEU A 240 18.91 13.40 21.86
CA LEU A 240 19.10 12.31 22.79
C LEU A 240 20.15 12.69 23.86
N PRO A 241 19.97 12.21 25.09
CA PRO A 241 21.03 12.32 26.11
C PRO A 241 22.31 11.61 25.65
N ALA A 242 23.48 12.15 26.06
CA ALA A 242 24.73 11.50 25.72
C ALA A 242 24.77 10.04 26.21
N GLY A 243 25.26 9.15 25.40
CA GLY A 243 25.34 7.72 25.72
C GLY A 243 24.03 6.92 25.60
N VAL A 244 22.97 7.54 25.08
CA VAL A 244 21.68 6.87 24.82
C VAL A 244 21.35 6.93 23.32
N ARG A 245 20.89 5.82 22.77
CA ARG A 245 20.33 5.71 21.41
C ARG A 245 18.86 5.42 21.50
N ALA A 246 18.08 5.93 20.57
CA ALA A 246 16.66 5.62 20.46
C ALA A 246 16.36 4.98 19.11
N ASP A 247 15.61 3.90 19.12
CA ASP A 247 14.92 3.34 17.95
C ASP A 247 13.42 3.59 18.13
N VAL A 248 12.83 4.33 17.20
CA VAL A 248 11.40 4.67 17.21
C VAL A 248 10.69 3.79 16.21
N VAL A 249 9.57 3.19 16.64
CA VAL A 249 8.71 2.35 15.80
C VAL A 249 7.28 2.85 15.90
N CYS A 250 6.75 3.32 14.79
CA CYS A 250 5.35 3.69 14.65
C CYS A 250 4.93 3.74 13.17
N ALA A 251 3.66 3.52 12.91
CA ALA A 251 3.12 3.55 11.55
C ALA A 251 3.24 4.94 10.88
N HIS A 252 3.26 6.03 11.67
CA HIS A 252 3.45 7.40 11.16
C HIS A 252 4.81 7.63 10.50
N LEU A 253 5.87 6.91 10.94
CA LEU A 253 7.18 6.96 10.31
C LEU A 253 7.14 6.48 8.86
N HIS A 254 6.40 5.40 8.59
CA HIS A 254 6.21 4.89 7.23
C HIS A 254 5.48 5.92 6.36
N THR A 255 4.37 6.48 6.86
CA THR A 255 3.58 7.49 6.14
C THR A 255 4.42 8.72 5.81
N ALA A 256 5.11 9.29 6.80
CA ALA A 256 5.93 10.49 6.61
C ALA A 256 7.16 10.23 5.74
N SER A 257 7.82 9.07 5.91
CA SER A 257 8.97 8.67 5.10
C SER A 257 8.59 8.48 3.64
N ASN A 258 7.52 7.74 3.39
CA ASN A 258 7.01 7.50 2.04
C ASN A 258 6.63 8.81 1.33
N GLU A 259 5.94 9.72 2.03
CA GLU A 259 5.61 11.04 1.50
C GLU A 259 6.86 11.88 1.19
N ARG A 260 7.85 11.88 2.08
CA ARG A 260 9.12 12.62 1.91
C ARG A 260 9.88 12.14 0.67
N ILE A 261 9.95 10.81 0.48
CA ILE A 261 10.60 10.21 -0.69
C ILE A 261 9.83 10.53 -1.96
N LEU A 262 8.50 10.35 -1.97
CA LEU A 262 7.66 10.65 -3.12
C LEU A 262 7.75 12.11 -3.56
N THR A 263 7.63 13.05 -2.61
CA THR A 263 7.69 14.49 -2.93
C THR A 263 9.07 14.91 -3.44
N ARG A 264 10.14 14.37 -2.86
CA ARG A 264 11.51 14.59 -3.34
C ARG A 264 11.72 14.03 -4.74
N ASP A 265 11.28 12.79 -4.98
CA ASP A 265 11.41 12.14 -6.27
C ASP A 265 10.60 12.85 -7.36
N ILE A 266 9.36 13.25 -7.07
CA ILE A 266 8.54 14.04 -7.99
C ILE A 266 9.22 15.37 -8.32
N GLY A 267 9.74 16.07 -7.31
CA GLY A 267 10.49 17.31 -7.52
C GLY A 267 11.72 17.08 -8.40
N ARG A 268 12.56 16.09 -8.06
CA ARG A 268 13.78 15.76 -8.81
C ARG A 268 13.49 15.35 -10.25
N THR A 269 12.55 14.45 -10.47
CA THR A 269 12.18 13.97 -11.81
C THR A 269 11.56 15.07 -12.65
N SER A 270 10.75 15.94 -12.05
CA SER A 270 10.16 17.09 -12.75
C SER A 270 11.23 18.07 -13.24
N TRP A 271 12.21 18.43 -12.39
CA TRP A 271 13.31 19.32 -12.79
C TRP A 271 14.24 18.69 -13.82
N VAL A 272 14.67 17.44 -13.59
CA VAL A 272 15.55 16.71 -14.54
C VAL A 272 14.85 16.52 -15.88
N GLY A 273 13.56 16.14 -15.85
CA GLY A 273 12.75 15.98 -17.04
C GLY A 273 12.57 17.29 -17.79
N ALA A 274 12.25 18.40 -17.11
CA ALA A 274 12.11 19.71 -17.73
C ALA A 274 13.42 20.15 -18.43
N ILE A 275 14.57 19.98 -17.75
CA ILE A 275 15.89 20.31 -18.33
C ILE A 275 16.17 19.40 -19.54
N ALA A 276 15.94 18.09 -19.45
CA ALA A 276 16.16 17.14 -20.54
C ALA A 276 15.26 17.47 -21.76
N PHE A 277 13.97 17.80 -21.52
CA PHE A 277 13.07 18.27 -22.57
C PHE A 277 13.58 19.57 -23.22
N LEU A 278 13.99 20.56 -22.42
CA LEU A 278 14.54 21.82 -22.96
C LEU A 278 15.79 21.58 -23.81
N LEU A 279 16.69 20.71 -23.37
CA LEU A 279 17.91 20.37 -24.12
C LEU A 279 17.61 19.70 -25.47
N ILE A 280 16.67 18.74 -25.50
CA ILE A 280 16.23 18.13 -26.77
C ILE A 280 15.57 19.18 -27.66
N PHE A 281 14.66 19.98 -27.14
CA PHE A 281 13.99 20.99 -27.96
C PHE A 281 14.95 22.04 -28.48
N ALA A 282 15.89 22.51 -27.66
CA ALA A 282 16.91 23.46 -28.09
C ALA A 282 17.90 22.85 -29.11
N GLY A 283 18.32 21.60 -28.89
CA GLY A 283 19.29 20.91 -29.75
C GLY A 283 18.73 20.49 -31.11
N VAL A 284 17.50 19.93 -31.11
CA VAL A 284 16.88 19.38 -32.31
C VAL A 284 16.13 20.42 -33.13
N PHE A 285 15.32 21.25 -32.47
CA PHE A 285 14.41 22.16 -33.22
C PHE A 285 15.01 23.51 -33.46
N ARG A 286 15.94 23.99 -32.63
CA ARG A 286 16.66 25.27 -32.77
C ARG A 286 15.76 26.52 -33.03
N ASP A 287 14.48 26.40 -32.68
CA ASP A 287 13.48 27.46 -32.82
C ASP A 287 12.76 27.60 -31.47
N TRP A 288 12.76 28.83 -30.92
CA TRP A 288 12.08 29.07 -29.64
C TRP A 288 10.58 28.78 -29.69
N ARG A 289 9.95 28.88 -30.89
CA ARG A 289 8.52 28.54 -31.07
C ARG A 289 8.24 27.03 -30.88
N SER A 290 9.25 26.19 -31.06
CA SER A 290 9.13 24.79 -30.80
C SER A 290 8.88 24.49 -29.31
N ALA A 291 9.21 25.44 -28.42
CA ALA A 291 8.90 25.31 -26.97
C ALA A 291 7.38 25.19 -26.73
N ALA A 292 6.53 25.71 -27.64
CA ALA A 292 5.09 25.51 -27.57
C ALA A 292 4.67 24.05 -27.69
N MET A 293 5.45 23.19 -28.36
CA MET A 293 5.19 21.75 -28.44
C MET A 293 5.30 21.08 -27.05
N LEU A 294 6.15 21.61 -26.18
CA LEU A 294 6.25 21.17 -24.80
C LEU A 294 5.27 21.92 -23.90
N GLY A 295 5.04 23.22 -24.18
CA GLY A 295 4.12 24.05 -23.40
C GLY A 295 2.70 23.50 -23.38
N ILE A 296 2.17 23.02 -24.52
CA ILE A 296 0.81 22.47 -24.59
C ILE A 296 0.65 21.23 -23.68
N PRO A 297 1.48 20.18 -23.76
CA PRO A 297 1.38 19.03 -22.86
C PRO A 297 1.46 19.40 -21.37
N VAL A 298 2.36 20.29 -21.01
CA VAL A 298 2.48 20.77 -19.61
C VAL A 298 1.21 21.50 -19.16
N CYS A 299 0.72 22.45 -19.99
CA CYS A 299 -0.51 23.18 -19.69
C CYS A 299 -1.72 22.25 -19.57
N THR A 300 -1.84 21.24 -20.45
CA THR A 300 -2.95 20.30 -20.42
C THR A 300 -2.86 19.34 -19.24
N ALA A 301 -1.67 18.92 -18.81
CA ALA A 301 -1.48 18.15 -17.59
C ALA A 301 -1.87 18.95 -16.34
N LEU A 302 -1.43 20.23 -16.25
CA LEU A 302 -1.82 21.13 -15.17
C LEU A 302 -3.32 21.40 -15.14
N LEU A 303 -3.97 21.48 -16.29
CA LEU A 303 -5.42 21.65 -16.38
C LEU A 303 -6.20 20.37 -16.06
N ALA A 304 -5.65 19.21 -16.44
CA ALA A 304 -6.27 17.92 -16.21
C ALA A 304 -6.30 17.57 -14.70
N LEU A 305 -5.33 18.04 -13.93
CA LEU A 305 -5.23 17.71 -12.50
C LEU A 305 -6.43 18.20 -11.68
N PRO A 306 -6.82 19.51 -11.71
CA PRO A 306 -8.02 19.97 -11.00
C PRO A 306 -9.32 19.41 -11.60
N LEU A 307 -9.36 19.11 -12.91
CA LEU A 307 -10.50 18.45 -13.52
C LEU A 307 -10.66 17.00 -13.02
N ALA A 308 -9.57 16.28 -12.86
CA ALA A 308 -9.59 14.94 -12.26
C ALA A 308 -10.02 14.99 -10.78
N ALA A 309 -9.65 16.03 -10.05
CA ALA A 309 -10.03 16.23 -8.67
C ALA A 309 -11.55 16.49 -8.46
N LEU A 310 -12.29 16.84 -9.50
CA LEU A 310 -13.77 16.91 -9.43
C LEU A 310 -14.40 15.52 -9.28
N PHE A 311 -13.73 14.47 -9.72
CA PHE A 311 -14.21 13.09 -9.68
C PHE A 311 -13.58 12.29 -8.54
N HIS A 312 -12.38 12.70 -8.12
CA HIS A 312 -11.56 11.98 -7.14
C HIS A 312 -10.93 12.95 -6.15
N SER A 313 -11.16 12.77 -4.87
CA SER A 313 -10.52 13.59 -3.82
C SER A 313 -10.33 12.73 -2.55
N PRO A 314 -9.12 12.67 -2.00
CA PRO A 314 -7.85 13.29 -2.40
C PRO A 314 -7.19 12.61 -3.63
N ILE A 315 -6.32 13.35 -4.33
CA ILE A 315 -5.51 12.81 -5.44
C ILE A 315 -4.21 12.20 -4.89
N SER A 316 -3.86 11.01 -5.36
CA SER A 316 -2.62 10.33 -4.96
C SER A 316 -1.38 11.01 -5.56
N TYR A 317 -0.31 11.17 -4.77
CA TYR A 317 1.01 11.61 -5.27
C TYR A 317 1.57 10.73 -6.39
N ILE A 318 1.21 9.45 -6.43
CA ILE A 318 1.63 8.52 -7.50
C ILE A 318 1.08 8.99 -8.85
N VAL A 319 -0.16 9.50 -8.90
CA VAL A 319 -0.76 10.08 -10.13
C VAL A 319 0.05 11.28 -10.61
N ILE A 320 0.52 12.13 -9.67
CA ILE A 320 1.38 13.27 -10.02
C ILE A 320 2.74 12.80 -10.52
N GLY A 321 3.31 11.76 -9.92
CA GLY A 321 4.56 11.13 -10.36
C GLY A 321 4.51 10.65 -11.81
N PHE A 322 3.34 10.17 -12.26
CA PHE A 322 3.08 9.86 -13.67
C PHE A 322 2.98 11.10 -14.59
N GLY A 323 2.88 12.30 -14.04
CA GLY A 323 2.67 13.52 -14.80
C GLY A 323 3.71 13.73 -15.90
N MET A 324 5.01 13.47 -15.61
CA MET A 324 6.08 13.60 -16.61
C MET A 324 5.97 12.58 -17.74
N VAL A 325 5.51 11.36 -17.42
CA VAL A 325 5.24 10.35 -18.46
C VAL A 325 4.11 10.81 -19.37
N ILE A 326 3.03 11.34 -18.80
CA ILE A 326 1.87 11.84 -19.56
C ILE A 326 2.23 13.07 -20.41
N VAL A 327 3.08 13.95 -19.89
CA VAL A 327 3.64 15.08 -20.67
C VAL A 327 4.46 14.55 -21.84
N GLY A 328 5.31 13.53 -21.62
CA GLY A 328 6.08 12.86 -22.67
C GLY A 328 5.17 12.28 -23.76
N ILE A 329 4.16 11.49 -23.39
CA ILE A 329 3.17 10.91 -24.31
C ILE A 329 2.42 12.00 -25.08
N SER A 330 1.98 13.03 -24.37
CA SER A 330 1.19 14.12 -24.95
C SER A 330 1.99 14.99 -25.91
N SER A 331 3.33 15.04 -25.76
CA SER A 331 4.22 15.79 -26.68
C SER A 331 4.25 15.20 -28.09
N ASP A 332 3.94 13.92 -28.23
CA ASP A 332 3.93 13.20 -29.51
C ASP A 332 2.98 13.84 -30.51
N TYR A 333 1.81 14.29 -30.04
CA TYR A 333 0.85 15.01 -30.90
C TYR A 333 1.41 16.32 -31.41
N GLY A 334 2.10 17.09 -30.58
CA GLY A 334 2.74 18.34 -30.96
C GLY A 334 3.84 18.15 -32.00
N ILE A 335 4.68 17.13 -31.80
CA ILE A 335 5.76 16.77 -32.72
C ILE A 335 5.20 16.36 -34.09
N TYR A 336 4.16 15.53 -34.08
CA TYR A 336 3.51 15.07 -35.32
C TYR A 336 2.91 16.27 -36.14
N VAL A 337 2.20 17.17 -35.46
CA VAL A 337 1.67 18.40 -36.04
C VAL A 337 2.79 19.27 -36.62
N TYR A 338 3.87 19.45 -35.86
CA TYR A 338 5.01 20.24 -36.27
C TYR A 338 5.69 19.72 -37.54
N VAL A 339 6.06 18.41 -37.54
CA VAL A 339 6.71 17.77 -38.70
C VAL A 339 5.86 17.84 -39.94
N MET A 340 4.55 17.67 -39.83
CA MET A 340 3.63 17.69 -40.97
C MET A 340 3.30 19.10 -41.45
N THR A 341 3.17 20.08 -40.54
CA THR A 341 2.94 21.49 -40.90
C THR A 341 4.12 22.04 -41.71
N ARG A 342 5.33 21.71 -41.30
CA ARG A 342 6.55 22.05 -42.03
C ARG A 342 6.57 21.46 -43.44
N HIS A 343 6.05 20.26 -43.60
CA HIS A 343 6.03 19.62 -44.90
C HIS A 343 5.00 20.20 -45.86
N CYS A 344 3.79 20.44 -45.37
CA CYS A 344 2.69 20.84 -46.23
C CYS A 344 2.76 22.32 -46.59
N GLY A 345 3.58 23.12 -45.90
CA GLY A 345 3.68 24.57 -46.09
C GLY A 345 2.39 25.34 -45.72
N GLU A 346 1.26 24.67 -45.72
CA GLU A 346 -0.04 25.24 -45.38
C GLU A 346 -0.62 24.47 -44.15
N PRO A 347 -0.89 25.17 -43.03
CA PRO A 347 -1.36 24.54 -41.82
C PRO A 347 -2.68 23.75 -41.97
N ALA A 348 -3.62 24.27 -42.74
CA ALA A 348 -4.91 23.61 -42.97
C ALA A 348 -4.78 22.26 -43.71
N ARG A 349 -3.91 22.18 -44.71
CA ARG A 349 -3.61 20.92 -45.42
C ARG A 349 -2.90 19.90 -44.50
N ALA A 350 -2.02 20.38 -43.62
CA ALA A 350 -1.37 19.53 -42.64
C ALA A 350 -2.39 18.90 -41.71
N VAL A 351 -3.30 19.69 -41.10
CA VAL A 351 -4.37 19.23 -40.24
C VAL A 351 -5.22 18.15 -40.92
N ARG A 352 -5.63 18.33 -42.17
CA ARG A 352 -6.41 17.34 -42.93
C ARG A 352 -5.72 15.99 -43.04
N ARG A 353 -4.39 15.96 -43.24
CA ARG A 353 -3.61 14.72 -43.38
C ARG A 353 -3.36 13.98 -42.10
N ILE A 354 -3.26 14.71 -40.97
CA ILE A 354 -2.85 14.14 -39.68
C ILE A 354 -4.03 13.71 -38.77
N VAL A 355 -5.22 14.33 -38.94
CA VAL A 355 -6.39 14.07 -38.08
C VAL A 355 -6.69 12.58 -37.97
N ARG A 356 -6.67 11.85 -39.10
CA ARG A 356 -7.02 10.43 -39.09
C ARG A 356 -5.98 9.56 -38.36
N PRO A 357 -4.69 9.54 -38.74
CA PRO A 357 -3.70 8.69 -38.05
C PRO A 357 -3.49 9.12 -36.58
N MET A 358 -3.50 10.43 -36.33
CA MET A 358 -3.35 10.96 -34.96
C MET A 358 -4.57 10.64 -34.08
N GLY A 359 -5.80 10.67 -34.67
CA GLY A 359 -7.02 10.27 -33.98
C GLY A 359 -7.10 8.77 -33.72
N MET A 360 -6.55 7.94 -34.61
CA MET A 360 -6.42 6.49 -34.37
C MET A 360 -5.51 6.23 -33.16
N GLY A 361 -4.33 6.86 -33.12
CA GLY A 361 -3.42 6.77 -31.98
C GLY A 361 -4.05 7.28 -30.69
N LEU A 362 -4.74 8.43 -30.74
CA LEU A 362 -5.48 8.92 -29.57
C LEU A 362 -6.45 7.86 -29.03
N LEU A 363 -7.28 7.28 -29.89
CA LEU A 363 -8.32 6.33 -29.47
C LEU A 363 -7.69 5.05 -28.87
N THR A 364 -6.59 4.54 -29.44
CA THR A 364 -5.89 3.37 -28.93
C THR A 364 -5.27 3.66 -27.55
N THR A 365 -4.65 4.81 -27.37
CA THR A 365 -4.06 5.22 -26.08
C THR A 365 -5.15 5.47 -25.02
N LEU A 366 -6.25 6.17 -25.38
CA LEU A 366 -7.37 6.38 -24.45
C LEU A 366 -8.03 5.05 -24.05
N ALA A 367 -8.13 4.09 -24.98
CA ALA A 367 -8.70 2.76 -24.69
C ALA A 367 -7.92 1.99 -23.62
N VAL A 368 -6.58 2.10 -23.60
CA VAL A 368 -5.75 1.51 -22.56
C VAL A 368 -6.02 2.14 -21.20
N PHE A 369 -6.04 3.47 -21.12
CA PHE A 369 -6.36 4.15 -19.87
C PHE A 369 -7.81 3.90 -19.43
N PHE A 370 -8.74 3.79 -20.38
CA PHE A 370 -10.14 3.44 -20.07
C PHE A 370 -10.26 2.05 -19.44
N ALA A 371 -9.42 1.08 -19.84
CA ALA A 371 -9.42 -0.25 -19.24
C ALA A 371 -9.08 -0.21 -17.74
N PHE A 372 -8.35 0.78 -17.25
CA PHE A 372 -8.02 0.93 -15.82
C PHE A 372 -9.23 1.23 -14.93
N TYR A 373 -10.34 1.71 -15.48
CA TYR A 373 -11.59 1.86 -14.71
C TYR A 373 -12.15 0.51 -14.22
N PHE A 374 -11.83 -0.58 -14.90
CA PHE A 374 -12.26 -1.93 -14.54
C PHE A 374 -11.34 -2.61 -13.53
N SER A 375 -10.30 -1.92 -13.04
CA SER A 375 -9.32 -2.51 -12.15
C SER A 375 -9.82 -2.70 -10.71
N GLY A 376 -10.89 -2.03 -10.26
CA GLY A 376 -11.26 -2.01 -8.84
C GLY A 376 -10.21 -1.34 -7.93
N ILE A 377 -9.20 -0.65 -8.50
CA ILE A 377 -8.14 0.03 -7.76
C ILE A 377 -8.30 1.53 -7.97
N GLU A 378 -8.54 2.27 -6.88
CA GLU A 378 -8.83 3.70 -6.95
C GLU A 378 -7.67 4.49 -7.57
N GLY A 379 -6.43 4.18 -7.25
CA GLY A 379 -5.26 4.83 -7.84
C GLY A 379 -5.19 4.70 -9.37
N TYR A 380 -5.64 3.57 -9.92
CA TYR A 380 -5.72 3.39 -11.38
C TYR A 380 -6.87 4.15 -12.01
N ARG A 381 -8.02 4.28 -11.33
CA ARG A 381 -9.13 5.12 -11.79
C ARG A 381 -8.73 6.60 -11.82
N GLN A 382 -8.02 7.07 -10.78
CA GLN A 382 -7.46 8.42 -10.73
C GLN A 382 -6.47 8.66 -11.88
N LEU A 383 -5.54 7.73 -12.11
CA LEU A 383 -4.57 7.79 -13.18
C LEU A 383 -5.26 7.80 -14.56
N ALA A 384 -6.26 6.93 -14.74
CA ALA A 384 -7.05 6.89 -15.98
C ALA A 384 -7.75 8.22 -16.26
N THR A 385 -8.44 8.78 -15.27
CA THR A 385 -9.13 10.06 -15.39
C THR A 385 -8.16 11.18 -15.77
N PHE A 386 -7.06 11.28 -15.04
CA PHE A 386 -6.02 12.28 -15.29
C PHE A 386 -5.41 12.14 -16.70
N ALA A 387 -5.04 10.91 -17.09
CA ALA A 387 -4.43 10.64 -18.39
C ALA A 387 -5.39 10.90 -19.54
N ILE A 388 -6.63 10.41 -19.46
CA ILE A 388 -7.65 10.61 -20.50
C ILE A 388 -7.91 12.10 -20.74
N ILE A 389 -8.10 12.87 -19.67
CA ILE A 389 -8.34 14.31 -19.77
C ILE A 389 -7.10 15.00 -20.35
N SER A 390 -5.91 14.74 -19.81
CA SER A 390 -4.67 15.38 -20.24
C SER A 390 -4.34 15.12 -21.70
N ILE A 391 -4.39 13.84 -22.11
CA ILE A 391 -4.06 13.41 -23.48
C ILE A 391 -5.09 13.93 -24.48
N ALA A 392 -6.40 13.89 -24.17
CA ALA A 392 -7.44 14.43 -25.02
C ALA A 392 -7.29 15.95 -25.23
N LEU A 393 -7.02 16.69 -24.14
CA LEU A 393 -6.75 18.13 -24.21
C LEU A 393 -5.47 18.43 -24.98
N ALA A 394 -4.42 17.62 -24.83
CA ALA A 394 -3.17 17.78 -25.56
C ALA A 394 -3.34 17.53 -27.07
N TYR A 395 -4.12 16.52 -27.43
CA TYR A 395 -4.50 16.30 -28.85
C TYR A 395 -5.22 17.49 -29.42
N LEU A 396 -6.28 18.01 -28.77
CA LEU A 396 -7.04 19.17 -29.22
C LEU A 396 -6.16 20.42 -29.26
N GLY A 397 -5.37 20.68 -28.23
CA GLY A 397 -4.43 21.79 -28.18
C GLY A 397 -3.38 21.75 -29.30
N SER A 398 -2.81 20.57 -29.53
CA SER A 398 -1.84 20.37 -30.60
C SER A 398 -2.47 20.58 -32.00
N LEU A 399 -3.69 20.10 -32.20
CA LEU A 399 -4.37 20.19 -33.50
C LEU A 399 -4.87 21.62 -33.82
N PHE A 400 -5.44 22.32 -32.81
CA PHE A 400 -6.11 23.60 -33.05
C PHE A 400 -5.26 24.84 -32.71
N LEU A 401 -4.31 24.73 -31.74
CA LEU A 401 -3.55 25.89 -31.29
C LEU A 401 -2.15 25.93 -31.92
N LEU A 402 -1.47 24.78 -31.96
CA LEU A 402 -0.06 24.70 -32.34
C LEU A 402 0.22 25.21 -33.80
N PRO A 403 -0.60 24.89 -34.82
CA PRO A 403 -0.35 25.35 -36.19
C PRO A 403 -0.39 26.89 -36.33
N HIS A 404 -1.11 27.60 -35.45
CA HIS A 404 -1.16 29.06 -35.44
C HIS A 404 0.12 29.71 -34.93
N LEU A 405 0.93 28.98 -34.13
CA LEU A 405 2.18 29.46 -33.58
C LEU A 405 3.34 29.35 -34.58
N PHE A 406 3.25 28.41 -35.55
CA PHE A 406 4.34 28.14 -36.48
C PHE A 406 4.36 29.04 -37.75
N GLY A 407 3.39 29.83 -38.07
CA GLY A 407 3.39 30.86 -39.16
C GLY A 407 3.91 30.36 -40.52
N GLU A 408 3.38 30.92 -41.61
CA GLU A 408 3.63 30.48 -42.99
C GLU A 408 5.07 30.67 -43.52
N ARG A 409 5.87 31.56 -42.89
CA ARG A 409 7.23 31.91 -43.38
C ARG A 409 8.36 30.98 -42.94
N HIS A 410 8.08 29.96 -42.08
CA HIS A 410 9.11 29.10 -41.54
C HIS A 410 9.35 27.82 -42.36
N ALA A 411 8.48 27.49 -43.28
CA ALA A 411 8.58 26.29 -44.11
C ALA A 411 9.83 26.27 -45.01
N SER A 412 10.31 27.41 -45.45
CA SER A 412 11.37 27.49 -46.48
C SER A 412 12.83 27.39 -45.97
N ARG A 413 13.08 27.57 -44.65
CA ARG A 413 14.46 27.59 -44.14
C ARG A 413 15.00 26.20 -43.70
N LEU A 414 14.17 25.19 -43.56
CA LEU A 414 14.57 23.86 -43.09
C LEU A 414 14.62 22.81 -44.19
N ASP A 415 14.09 23.10 -45.40
CA ASP A 415 14.45 22.29 -46.57
C ASP A 415 15.94 22.45 -46.93
N ALA A 416 16.60 23.50 -46.40
CA ALA A 416 18.03 23.80 -46.60
C ALA A 416 18.95 23.27 -45.44
N ALA A 417 18.40 22.83 -44.27
CA ALA A 417 19.26 22.21 -43.28
C ALA A 417 19.64 20.79 -43.72
N PRO A 418 20.91 20.38 -43.61
CA PRO A 418 21.29 19.02 -43.89
C PRO A 418 20.49 18.12 -42.96
N GLN A 419 19.44 17.51 -43.52
CA GLN A 419 18.67 16.48 -42.80
C GLN A 419 19.70 15.38 -42.44
N PRO A 420 19.79 14.92 -41.21
CA PRO A 420 20.66 13.80 -40.89
C PRO A 420 20.37 12.74 -41.92
N ALA A 421 21.42 12.34 -42.65
CA ALA A 421 21.37 11.39 -43.75
C ALA A 421 21.05 9.98 -43.20
N LEU A 422 19.84 9.81 -42.67
CA LEU A 422 19.22 8.51 -42.68
C LEU A 422 18.67 8.33 -44.09
N GLU A 423 19.59 8.18 -45.04
CA GLU A 423 19.28 7.72 -46.37
C GLU A 423 18.28 6.57 -46.25
N SER A 424 17.31 6.56 -47.18
CA SER A 424 16.44 5.42 -47.36
C SER A 424 17.32 4.18 -47.46
N ILE A 425 17.51 3.47 -46.34
CA ILE A 425 18.16 2.17 -46.37
C ILE A 425 17.29 1.38 -47.34
N PRO A 426 17.77 1.04 -48.54
CA PRO A 426 16.92 0.31 -49.48
C PRO A 426 16.43 -0.93 -48.71
N VAL A 427 15.14 -1.29 -48.89
CA VAL A 427 14.54 -2.46 -48.21
C VAL A 427 15.19 -3.73 -48.77
N THR A 428 16.51 -3.77 -48.69
CA THR A 428 17.37 -4.74 -49.32
C THR A 428 17.41 -6.11 -48.66
N ARG A 429 16.78 -6.22 -47.46
CA ARG A 429 16.74 -7.50 -46.74
C ARG A 429 15.46 -7.62 -45.92
N PRO A 430 14.25 -7.67 -46.53
CA PRO A 430 12.99 -7.69 -45.78
C PRO A 430 12.85 -8.94 -44.90
N ILE A 431 13.42 -10.08 -45.34
CA ILE A 431 13.45 -11.32 -44.55
C ILE A 431 14.28 -11.15 -43.28
N LEU A 432 15.47 -10.54 -43.37
CA LEU A 432 16.31 -10.30 -42.19
C LEU A 432 15.60 -9.42 -41.15
N ARG A 433 14.87 -8.40 -41.60
CA ARG A 433 14.06 -7.51 -40.73
C ARG A 433 12.89 -8.23 -40.07
N ALA A 434 12.24 -9.14 -40.78
CA ALA A 434 11.21 -9.98 -40.22
C ALA A 434 11.78 -10.98 -39.19
N LEU A 435 12.95 -11.56 -39.48
CA LEU A 435 13.65 -12.45 -38.55
C LEU A 435 14.09 -11.73 -37.27
N THR A 436 14.55 -10.47 -37.35
CA THR A 436 14.86 -9.68 -36.15
C THR A 436 13.63 -9.42 -35.30
N ALA A 437 12.46 -9.19 -35.90
CA ALA A 437 11.20 -9.08 -35.14
C ALA A 437 10.84 -10.39 -34.45
N ALA A 438 10.93 -11.52 -35.17
CA ALA A 438 10.67 -12.84 -34.60
C ALA A 438 11.66 -13.18 -33.45
N LEU A 439 12.93 -12.87 -33.63
CA LEU A 439 13.96 -13.03 -32.58
C LEU A 439 13.68 -12.16 -31.35
N ALA A 440 13.29 -10.90 -31.55
CA ALA A 440 12.95 -10.00 -30.45
C ALA A 440 11.72 -10.48 -29.66
N LEU A 441 10.72 -11.02 -30.35
CA LEU A 441 9.53 -11.61 -29.71
C LEU A 441 9.92 -12.90 -28.93
N ALA A 442 10.70 -13.79 -29.54
CA ALA A 442 11.14 -15.02 -28.89
C ALA A 442 12.02 -14.75 -27.66
N LEU A 443 12.97 -13.80 -27.77
CA LEU A 443 13.82 -13.41 -26.64
C LEU A 443 13.01 -12.75 -25.54
N GLY A 444 12.08 -11.84 -25.86
CA GLY A 444 11.19 -11.23 -24.87
C GLY A 444 10.34 -12.27 -24.12
N LEU A 445 9.83 -13.26 -24.84
CA LEU A 445 9.09 -14.37 -24.24
C LEU A 445 10.00 -15.25 -23.33
N ALA A 446 11.22 -15.52 -23.78
CA ALA A 446 12.20 -16.26 -22.98
C ALA A 446 12.65 -15.51 -21.71
N LEU A 447 12.74 -14.18 -21.77
CA LEU A 447 13.01 -13.36 -20.58
C LEU A 447 11.81 -13.37 -19.61
N LEU A 448 10.60 -13.22 -20.14
CA LEU A 448 9.38 -13.25 -19.36
C LEU A 448 9.20 -14.58 -18.63
N SER A 449 9.54 -15.71 -19.27
CA SER A 449 9.41 -17.05 -18.65
C SER A 449 10.31 -17.28 -17.43
N ARG A 450 11.29 -16.42 -17.19
CA ARG A 450 12.17 -16.45 -16.00
C ARG A 450 11.63 -15.66 -14.82
N GLY A 451 10.64 -14.80 -15.04
CA GLY A 451 10.08 -13.94 -14.01
C GLY A 451 9.13 -14.68 -13.08
N VAL A 452 9.28 -14.46 -11.79
CA VAL A 452 8.29 -14.87 -10.79
C VAL A 452 7.41 -13.67 -10.48
N PHE A 453 6.10 -13.88 -10.51
CA PHE A 453 5.16 -12.82 -10.18
C PHE A 453 5.18 -12.58 -8.66
N ASN A 454 5.55 -11.37 -8.25
CA ASN A 454 5.63 -10.99 -6.85
C ASN A 454 4.51 -10.00 -6.51
N THR A 455 3.61 -10.44 -5.66
CA THR A 455 2.45 -9.67 -5.19
C THR A 455 2.68 -9.02 -3.83
N ASN A 456 3.90 -9.12 -3.29
CA ASN A 456 4.23 -8.52 -2.00
C ASN A 456 4.24 -6.99 -2.08
N ILE A 457 3.15 -6.38 -1.57
CA ILE A 457 2.95 -4.93 -1.57
C ILE A 457 3.97 -4.21 -0.67
N ILE A 458 4.51 -4.89 0.34
CA ILE A 458 5.52 -4.28 1.22
C ILE A 458 6.77 -3.87 0.43
N GLN A 459 7.08 -4.56 -0.66
CA GLN A 459 8.18 -4.18 -1.55
C GLN A 459 7.88 -2.93 -2.40
N LEU A 460 6.63 -2.50 -2.44
CA LEU A 460 6.20 -1.27 -3.12
C LEU A 460 6.19 -0.06 -2.18
N ASP A 461 6.35 -0.29 -0.86
CA ASP A 461 6.48 0.76 0.12
C ASP A 461 7.84 1.47 -0.04
N GLY A 462 7.79 2.80 -0.15
CA GLY A 462 8.96 3.65 -0.28
C GLY A 462 9.58 4.05 1.06
N THR A 463 9.37 3.28 2.12
CA THR A 463 9.90 3.60 3.46
C THR A 463 11.43 3.68 3.47
N ASP A 464 11.97 4.69 4.14
CA ASP A 464 13.41 4.92 4.29
C ASP A 464 14.10 3.71 4.94
N ARG A 465 15.31 3.40 4.46
CA ARG A 465 16.11 2.28 4.99
C ARG A 465 16.41 2.43 6.48
N GLY A 466 16.58 3.66 6.98
CA GLY A 466 16.81 3.93 8.39
C GLY A 466 15.65 3.51 9.27
N VAL A 467 14.41 3.74 8.82
CA VAL A 467 13.18 3.30 9.53
C VAL A 467 13.13 1.78 9.56
N LEU A 468 13.33 1.11 8.42
CA LEU A 468 13.32 -0.36 8.33
C LEU A 468 14.44 -1.01 9.17
N GLU A 469 15.62 -0.37 9.26
CA GLU A 469 16.71 -0.86 10.11
C GLU A 469 16.41 -0.67 11.60
N SER A 470 15.76 0.43 11.99
CA SER A 470 15.31 0.65 13.37
C SER A 470 14.27 -0.38 13.78
N GLU A 471 13.32 -0.71 12.90
CA GLU A 471 12.34 -1.77 13.14
C GLU A 471 12.97 -3.15 13.30
N LYS A 472 13.93 -3.50 12.44
CA LYS A 472 14.65 -4.77 12.56
C LYS A 472 15.45 -4.87 13.87
N ARG A 473 16.06 -3.76 14.32
CA ARG A 473 16.76 -3.73 15.62
C ARG A 473 15.77 -3.87 16.76
N PHE A 474 14.66 -3.17 16.68
CA PHE A 474 13.56 -3.25 17.63
C PHE A 474 13.02 -4.67 17.73
N GLU A 475 12.68 -5.29 16.60
CA GLU A 475 12.19 -6.67 16.52
C GLU A 475 13.20 -7.65 17.15
N LYS A 476 14.48 -7.51 16.82
CA LYS A 476 15.54 -8.37 17.37
C LYS A 476 15.67 -8.24 18.89
N THR A 477 15.44 -7.05 19.44
CA THR A 477 15.59 -6.78 20.88
C THR A 477 14.38 -7.21 21.66
N TRP A 478 13.18 -6.98 21.14
CA TRP A 478 11.94 -7.08 21.87
C TRP A 478 11.05 -8.25 21.47
N SER A 479 11.39 -8.99 20.43
CA SER A 479 10.58 -10.13 20.01
C SER A 479 10.71 -11.28 21.01
N ALA A 480 9.58 -11.69 21.59
CA ALA A 480 9.50 -12.79 22.55
C ALA A 480 9.67 -14.19 21.92
N GLY A 481 10.43 -14.32 20.83
CA GLY A 481 10.65 -15.61 20.14
C GLY A 481 9.42 -16.11 19.38
N GLY A 482 8.34 -15.36 19.37
CA GLY A 482 7.16 -15.61 18.55
C GLY A 482 7.27 -14.81 17.26
N GLY A 483 7.22 -15.48 16.11
CA GLY A 483 7.14 -14.84 14.79
C GLY A 483 5.96 -13.88 14.68
N GLU A 484 5.71 -13.39 13.49
CA GLU A 484 4.58 -12.52 13.17
C GLU A 484 3.27 -13.02 13.78
N GLN A 485 2.45 -12.10 14.28
CA GLN A 485 1.16 -12.42 14.88
C GLN A 485 0.01 -12.13 13.92
N GLY A 486 -0.93 -13.05 13.83
CA GLY A 486 -2.23 -12.83 13.21
C GLY A 486 -3.25 -12.32 14.23
N ILE A 487 -4.26 -11.64 13.76
CA ILE A 487 -5.36 -11.07 14.51
C ILE A 487 -6.66 -11.72 14.05
N LEU A 488 -7.41 -12.26 14.98
CA LEU A 488 -8.80 -12.64 14.78
C LEU A 488 -9.67 -11.59 15.47
N ALA A 489 -10.50 -10.91 14.72
CA ALA A 489 -11.38 -9.88 15.22
C ALA A 489 -12.84 -10.32 15.08
N VAL A 490 -13.64 -10.02 16.10
CA VAL A 490 -15.08 -10.33 16.14
C VAL A 490 -15.84 -9.08 16.48
N THR A 491 -16.67 -8.60 15.54
CA THR A 491 -17.48 -7.41 15.71
C THR A 491 -18.97 -7.78 15.89
N ALA A 492 -19.62 -7.14 16.86
CA ALA A 492 -21.05 -7.29 17.07
C ALA A 492 -21.66 -5.97 17.60
N PRO A 493 -22.99 -5.77 17.46
CA PRO A 493 -23.66 -4.55 17.93
C PRO A 493 -23.53 -4.30 19.42
N THR A 494 -23.48 -5.38 20.22
CA THR A 494 -23.34 -5.30 21.68
C THR A 494 -22.07 -5.97 22.16
N TYR A 495 -21.54 -5.50 23.28
CA TYR A 495 -20.35 -6.05 23.91
C TYR A 495 -20.50 -7.54 24.27
N GLU A 496 -21.64 -7.91 24.88
CA GLU A 496 -21.89 -9.30 25.27
C GLU A 496 -21.99 -10.24 24.06
N GLU A 497 -22.57 -9.78 22.96
CA GLU A 497 -22.64 -10.56 21.74
C GLU A 497 -21.25 -10.76 21.10
N ALA A 498 -20.42 -9.71 21.12
CA ALA A 498 -19.05 -9.80 20.65
C ALA A 498 -18.23 -10.79 21.47
N LEU A 499 -18.41 -10.77 22.80
CA LEU A 499 -17.78 -11.73 23.70
C LEU A 499 -18.26 -13.17 23.44
N ALA A 500 -19.56 -13.40 23.31
CA ALA A 500 -20.11 -14.73 23.08
C ALA A 500 -19.61 -15.35 21.75
N ARG A 501 -19.59 -14.56 20.69
CA ARG A 501 -19.06 -14.98 19.39
C ARG A 501 -17.55 -15.25 19.48
N SER A 502 -16.78 -14.37 20.12
CA SER A 502 -15.34 -14.55 20.36
C SER A 502 -15.05 -15.78 21.21
N GLU A 503 -15.85 -16.05 22.24
CA GLU A 503 -15.74 -17.25 23.08
C GLU A 503 -15.91 -18.52 22.27
N THR A 504 -16.95 -18.62 21.45
CA THR A 504 -17.21 -19.77 20.58
C THR A 504 -16.03 -20.06 19.65
N LEU A 505 -15.45 -19.01 19.04
CA LEU A 505 -14.27 -19.13 18.17
C LEU A 505 -13.04 -19.56 18.95
N CYS A 506 -12.84 -19.00 20.15
CA CYS A 506 -11.67 -19.33 20.97
C CYS A 506 -11.71 -20.76 21.49
N ASP A 507 -12.86 -21.24 21.91
CA ASP A 507 -13.03 -22.61 22.39
C ASP A 507 -12.78 -23.61 21.24
N THR A 508 -13.37 -23.37 20.06
CA THR A 508 -13.13 -24.19 18.86
C THR A 508 -11.67 -24.16 18.39
N ALA A 509 -11.03 -22.99 18.47
CA ALA A 509 -9.64 -22.81 18.08
C ALA A 509 -8.69 -23.51 19.09
N SER A 510 -8.99 -23.42 20.39
CA SER A 510 -8.17 -24.04 21.45
C SER A 510 -8.17 -25.56 21.37
N GLU A 511 -9.29 -26.17 20.99
CA GLU A 511 -9.38 -27.61 20.76
C GLU A 511 -8.48 -28.07 19.60
N LYS A 512 -8.42 -27.27 18.52
CA LYS A 512 -7.67 -27.62 17.29
C LYS A 512 -6.18 -27.29 17.37
N LEU A 513 -5.80 -26.23 18.10
CA LEU A 513 -4.48 -25.59 18.01
C LEU A 513 -3.70 -25.56 19.35
N GLY A 514 -4.21 -26.25 20.39
CA GLY A 514 -3.47 -26.45 21.63
C GLY A 514 -3.19 -25.19 22.47
N GLY A 515 -4.12 -24.22 22.49
CA GLY A 515 -4.10 -23.13 23.48
C GLY A 515 -3.13 -21.97 23.20
N ARG A 516 -2.62 -21.84 21.99
CA ARG A 516 -1.73 -20.72 21.59
C ARG A 516 -2.49 -19.46 21.14
N LEU A 517 -3.80 -19.42 21.33
CA LEU A 517 -4.63 -18.26 21.04
C LEU A 517 -4.72 -17.36 22.28
N LEU A 518 -4.46 -16.07 22.07
CA LEU A 518 -4.55 -15.05 23.11
C LEU A 518 -5.82 -14.25 22.88
N SER A 519 -6.83 -14.42 23.71
CA SER A 519 -8.09 -13.72 23.61
C SER A 519 -8.56 -13.23 24.97
N PHE A 520 -9.27 -12.12 24.97
CA PHE A 520 -9.97 -11.63 26.16
C PHE A 520 -10.98 -12.65 26.67
N SER A 521 -11.62 -13.42 25.77
CA SER A 521 -12.57 -14.48 26.11
C SER A 521 -11.95 -15.63 26.93
N THR A 522 -10.62 -15.75 26.97
CA THR A 522 -9.95 -16.71 27.87
C THR A 522 -9.93 -16.23 29.32
N LEU A 523 -10.01 -14.92 29.54
CA LEU A 523 -10.09 -14.31 30.86
C LEU A 523 -11.54 -13.96 31.25
N TRP A 524 -12.26 -13.28 30.33
CA TRP A 524 -13.60 -12.77 30.59
C TRP A 524 -14.56 -13.30 29.54
N ARG A 525 -15.49 -14.16 29.97
CA ARG A 525 -16.45 -14.85 29.10
C ARG A 525 -17.77 -14.07 29.00
N SER A 526 -18.65 -14.47 28.11
CA SER A 526 -20.00 -13.95 28.01
C SER A 526 -20.80 -14.13 29.30
N GLU A 527 -21.81 -13.31 29.50
CA GLU A 527 -22.69 -13.33 30.69
C GLU A 527 -23.32 -14.71 30.92
N ALA A 528 -23.71 -15.38 29.82
CA ALA A 528 -24.27 -16.74 29.89
C ALA A 528 -23.24 -17.74 30.47
N SER A 529 -22.01 -17.68 30.01
CA SER A 529 -20.94 -18.53 30.51
C SER A 529 -20.53 -18.17 31.94
N ARG A 530 -20.52 -16.87 32.30
CA ARG A 530 -20.23 -16.44 33.68
C ARG A 530 -21.32 -16.93 34.65
N SER A 531 -22.60 -16.84 34.25
CA SER A 531 -23.70 -17.38 35.03
C SER A 531 -23.58 -18.89 35.24
N ALA A 532 -23.25 -19.65 34.19
CA ALA A 532 -23.02 -21.09 34.30
C ALA A 532 -21.84 -21.43 35.21
N ASN A 533 -20.77 -20.62 35.17
CA ASN A 533 -19.59 -20.77 36.03
C ASN A 533 -19.95 -20.50 37.51
N ILE A 534 -20.73 -19.45 37.79
CA ILE A 534 -21.20 -19.17 39.15
C ILE A 534 -22.07 -20.30 39.67
N ALA A 535 -22.98 -20.83 38.86
CA ALA A 535 -23.78 -21.96 39.25
C ALA A 535 -22.93 -23.20 39.56
N ARG A 536 -21.89 -23.46 38.78
CA ARG A 536 -20.91 -24.54 38.99
C ARG A 536 -20.09 -24.34 40.27
N TRP A 537 -19.67 -23.10 40.53
CA TRP A 537 -19.00 -22.72 41.78
C TRP A 537 -19.86 -22.98 43.00
N GLN A 538 -21.14 -22.55 42.99
CA GLN A 538 -22.07 -22.77 44.07
C GLN A 538 -22.37 -24.26 44.30
N ALA A 539 -22.51 -25.02 43.20
CA ALA A 539 -22.71 -26.49 43.30
C ALA A 539 -21.44 -27.18 43.85
N PHE A 540 -20.24 -26.71 43.52
CA PHE A 540 -19.00 -27.26 44.04
C PHE A 540 -18.85 -26.98 45.54
N TRP A 541 -19.09 -25.75 45.98
CA TRP A 541 -18.96 -25.35 47.40
C TRP A 541 -20.25 -25.60 48.18
N SER A 542 -20.63 -26.89 48.28
CA SER A 542 -21.72 -27.29 49.15
C SER A 542 -21.37 -27.07 50.63
N PRO A 543 -22.36 -26.86 51.52
CA PRO A 543 -22.11 -26.70 52.98
C PRO A 543 -21.23 -27.80 53.57
N ASP A 544 -21.45 -29.05 53.16
CA ASP A 544 -20.66 -30.20 53.62
C ASP A 544 -19.23 -30.13 53.17
N ARG A 545 -18.97 -29.72 51.93
CA ARG A 545 -17.62 -29.59 51.40
C ARG A 545 -16.88 -28.42 52.06
N ILE A 546 -17.54 -27.30 52.27
CA ILE A 546 -16.99 -26.19 53.05
C ILE A 546 -16.56 -26.63 54.43
N ALA A 547 -17.43 -27.33 55.16
CA ALA A 547 -17.13 -27.85 56.51
C ALA A 547 -15.93 -28.81 56.48
N SER A 548 -15.87 -29.72 55.52
CA SER A 548 -14.77 -30.66 55.36
C SER A 548 -13.43 -29.96 55.08
N VAL A 549 -13.43 -28.99 54.14
CA VAL A 549 -12.26 -28.20 53.83
C VAL A 549 -11.79 -27.36 55.02
N GLN A 550 -12.74 -26.79 55.75
CA GLN A 550 -12.44 -26.03 56.95
C GLN A 550 -11.77 -26.90 58.05
N ALA A 551 -12.30 -28.10 58.30
CA ALA A 551 -11.69 -29.02 59.21
C ALA A 551 -10.27 -29.41 58.83
N ASN A 552 -10.03 -29.76 57.52
CA ASN A 552 -8.72 -30.13 56.99
C ASN A 552 -7.71 -28.95 57.00
N LEU A 553 -8.16 -27.73 56.71
CA LEU A 553 -7.30 -26.54 56.82
C LEU A 553 -6.90 -26.22 58.25
N LEU A 554 -7.84 -26.34 59.21
CA LEU A 554 -7.55 -26.10 60.63
C LEU A 554 -6.61 -27.16 61.17
N GLU A 555 -6.85 -28.45 60.91
CA GLU A 555 -5.98 -29.53 61.31
C GLU A 555 -4.55 -29.37 60.77
N SER A 556 -4.46 -29.13 59.46
CA SER A 556 -3.17 -28.96 58.81
C SER A 556 -2.47 -27.66 59.27
N GLY A 557 -3.24 -26.58 59.49
CA GLY A 557 -2.74 -25.27 59.91
C GLY A 557 -2.21 -25.27 61.34
N ALA A 558 -2.88 -25.99 62.25
CA ALA A 558 -2.45 -26.11 63.65
C ALA A 558 -1.02 -26.61 63.79
N ARG A 559 -0.56 -27.47 62.88
CA ARG A 559 0.83 -28.00 62.86
C ARG A 559 1.89 -26.92 62.62
N TYR A 560 1.50 -25.80 62.02
CA TYR A 560 2.36 -24.65 61.67
C TYR A 560 1.99 -23.37 62.41
N GLY A 561 1.10 -23.45 63.42
CA GLY A 561 0.71 -22.33 64.27
C GLY A 561 -0.33 -21.41 63.65
N PHE A 562 -1.01 -21.79 62.53
CA PHE A 562 -2.11 -21.00 61.97
C PHE A 562 -3.37 -21.13 62.83
N THR A 563 -4.01 -20.02 63.11
CA THR A 563 -5.32 -19.94 63.79
C THR A 563 -6.45 -19.97 62.80
N ALA A 564 -7.69 -20.21 63.24
CA ALA A 564 -8.86 -20.14 62.37
C ALA A 564 -9.03 -18.79 61.69
N ALA A 565 -8.65 -17.69 62.37
CA ALA A 565 -8.68 -16.33 61.80
C ALA A 565 -7.76 -16.13 60.59
N ALA A 566 -6.74 -16.98 60.44
CA ALA A 566 -5.83 -16.91 59.29
C ALA A 566 -6.55 -17.23 57.98
N PHE A 567 -7.54 -18.12 57.97
CA PHE A 567 -8.25 -18.56 56.77
C PHE A 567 -9.65 -17.94 56.66
N GLN A 568 -10.08 -17.10 57.63
CA GLN A 568 -11.38 -16.46 57.61
C GLN A 568 -11.69 -15.71 56.33
N PRO A 569 -10.75 -14.89 55.74
CA PRO A 569 -11.01 -14.18 54.49
C PRO A 569 -11.36 -15.08 53.33
N PHE A 570 -10.83 -16.29 53.27
CA PHE A 570 -11.19 -17.29 52.25
C PHE A 570 -12.63 -17.75 52.42
N PHE A 571 -13.07 -18.10 53.65
CA PHE A 571 -14.41 -18.55 53.89
C PHE A 571 -15.45 -17.44 53.71
N ASP A 572 -15.09 -16.22 54.07
CA ASP A 572 -15.96 -15.06 53.83
C ASP A 572 -16.23 -14.86 52.32
N GLN A 573 -15.22 -15.09 51.49
CA GLN A 573 -15.39 -15.04 50.03
C GLN A 573 -16.28 -16.17 49.50
N LEU A 574 -16.23 -17.36 50.09
CA LEU A 574 -17.07 -18.51 49.70
C LEU A 574 -18.55 -18.25 50.04
N HIS A 575 -18.85 -17.47 51.08
CA HIS A 575 -20.18 -17.08 51.47
C HIS A 575 -20.75 -15.84 50.79
N ALA A 576 -19.84 -15.08 50.09
CA ALA A 576 -20.28 -13.91 49.33
C ALA A 576 -21.09 -14.35 48.10
N VAL A 577 -22.17 -13.63 47.80
CA VAL A 577 -22.93 -13.84 46.55
C VAL A 577 -22.14 -13.21 45.39
N PRO A 578 -21.69 -14.02 44.43
CA PRO A 578 -20.94 -13.47 43.30
C PRO A 578 -21.85 -12.63 42.41
N GLY A 579 -21.46 -11.40 42.11
CA GLY A 579 -22.11 -10.57 41.10
C GLY A 579 -21.72 -11.03 39.66
N LEU A 580 -22.48 -10.56 38.67
CA LEU A 580 -22.17 -10.75 37.25
C LEU A 580 -21.40 -9.57 36.66
N ASP A 581 -21.31 -8.48 37.42
CA ASP A 581 -20.70 -7.23 36.97
C ASP A 581 -19.19 -7.35 36.71
N GLU A 582 -18.74 -6.59 35.74
CA GLU A 582 -17.32 -6.43 35.47
C GLU A 582 -16.64 -5.63 36.60
N PRO A 583 -15.39 -5.95 36.94
CA PRO A 583 -14.63 -5.16 37.90
C PRO A 583 -14.15 -3.84 37.24
N ALA A 584 -15.09 -2.92 36.98
CA ALA A 584 -14.84 -1.67 36.26
C ALA A 584 -13.79 -0.79 36.94
N ASP A 585 -13.73 -0.83 38.29
CA ASP A 585 -12.76 -0.05 39.10
C ASP A 585 -11.37 -0.72 39.18
N ASN A 586 -11.19 -1.86 38.51
CA ASN A 586 -9.91 -2.57 38.57
C ASN A 586 -9.01 -2.16 37.39
N ALA A 587 -7.98 -1.39 37.68
CA ALA A 587 -7.07 -0.84 36.67
C ALA A 587 -6.38 -1.93 35.83
N LEU A 588 -6.03 -3.07 36.43
CA LEU A 588 -5.40 -4.20 35.71
C LEU A 588 -6.39 -4.85 34.72
N PHE A 589 -7.63 -5.03 35.15
CA PHE A 589 -8.68 -5.57 34.27
C PHE A 589 -8.97 -4.63 33.11
N GLN A 590 -9.10 -3.33 33.38
CA GLN A 590 -9.34 -2.33 32.33
C GLN A 590 -8.18 -2.24 31.35
N MET A 591 -6.94 -2.26 31.81
CA MET A 591 -5.76 -2.28 30.94
C MET A 591 -5.76 -3.51 30.01
N ILE A 592 -6.16 -4.68 30.49
CA ILE A 592 -6.28 -5.87 29.66
C ILE A 592 -7.47 -5.72 28.71
N LYS A 593 -8.63 -5.30 29.21
CA LYS A 593 -9.83 -5.09 28.39
C LYS A 593 -9.54 -4.14 27.24
N ASP A 594 -8.95 -2.98 27.52
CA ASP A 594 -8.60 -1.96 26.52
C ASP A 594 -7.64 -2.44 25.44
N ARG A 595 -6.88 -3.50 25.71
CA ARG A 595 -6.00 -4.12 24.71
C ARG A 595 -6.76 -4.98 23.71
N PHE A 596 -7.79 -5.68 24.18
CA PHE A 596 -8.49 -6.70 23.39
C PHE A 596 -9.87 -6.28 22.94
N VAL A 597 -10.44 -5.22 23.49
CA VAL A 597 -11.80 -4.76 23.18
C VAL A 597 -11.77 -3.31 22.74
N ARG A 598 -12.45 -3.02 21.65
CA ARG A 598 -12.65 -1.65 21.16
C ARG A 598 -14.13 -1.41 20.88
N GLN A 599 -14.55 -0.19 21.19
CA GLN A 599 -15.84 0.33 20.79
C GLN A 599 -15.65 1.19 19.54
N SER A 600 -16.43 0.92 18.49
CA SER A 600 -16.46 1.68 17.23
C SER A 600 -17.88 2.17 16.97
N ALA A 601 -18.08 2.93 15.90
CA ALA A 601 -19.42 3.35 15.45
C ALA A 601 -20.34 2.17 15.11
N ASP A 602 -19.77 1.04 14.67
CA ASP A 602 -20.48 -0.15 14.25
C ASP A 602 -20.73 -1.17 15.38
N GLY A 603 -20.32 -0.84 16.63
CA GLY A 603 -20.49 -1.70 17.81
C GLY A 603 -19.18 -1.99 18.54
N PHE A 604 -19.08 -3.20 19.08
CA PHE A 604 -17.92 -3.65 19.84
C PHE A 604 -17.13 -4.71 19.09
N THR A 605 -15.82 -4.59 19.12
CA THR A 605 -14.90 -5.56 18.52
C THR A 605 -14.00 -6.19 19.58
N VAL A 606 -13.95 -7.50 19.60
CA VAL A 606 -13.06 -8.30 20.44
C VAL A 606 -11.92 -8.85 19.57
N PHE A 607 -10.68 -8.58 19.98
CA PHE A 607 -9.47 -9.04 19.30
C PHE A 607 -8.91 -10.30 19.98
N SER A 608 -8.38 -11.18 19.17
CA SER A 608 -7.60 -12.33 19.61
C SER A 608 -6.34 -12.43 18.78
N PHE A 609 -5.22 -12.78 19.37
CA PHE A 609 -3.92 -12.86 18.72
C PHE A 609 -3.44 -14.30 18.63
N PHE A 610 -2.85 -14.67 17.50
CA PHE A 610 -2.33 -16.01 17.26
C PHE A 610 -1.01 -15.96 16.47
N PRO A 611 -0.13 -17.01 16.55
CA PRO A 611 1.08 -17.06 15.72
C PRO A 611 0.73 -17.13 14.22
N ASP A 612 1.28 -16.22 13.40
CA ASP A 612 1.03 -16.21 11.96
C ASP A 612 1.85 -17.31 11.24
N THR A 613 1.42 -18.55 11.39
CA THR A 613 1.97 -19.71 10.69
C THR A 613 0.93 -20.27 9.71
N PRO A 614 1.33 -20.99 8.66
CA PRO A 614 0.38 -21.52 7.67
C PRO A 614 -0.75 -22.36 8.29
N GLU A 615 -0.43 -23.14 9.31
CA GLU A 615 -1.38 -24.03 10.00
C GLU A 615 -2.41 -23.22 10.81
N PHE A 616 -1.95 -22.28 11.63
CA PHE A 616 -2.81 -21.42 12.45
C PHE A 616 -3.65 -20.50 11.59
N THR A 617 -3.02 -19.80 10.67
CA THR A 617 -3.68 -18.82 9.80
C THR A 617 -4.77 -19.45 8.94
N GLY A 618 -4.50 -20.60 8.32
CA GLY A 618 -5.50 -21.33 7.54
C GLY A 618 -6.67 -21.87 8.38
N THR A 619 -6.43 -22.20 9.64
CA THR A 619 -7.49 -22.63 10.55
C THR A 619 -8.33 -21.42 11.01
N MET A 620 -7.67 -20.31 11.39
CA MET A 620 -8.35 -19.09 11.84
C MET A 620 -9.17 -18.43 10.75
N SER A 621 -8.70 -18.40 9.51
CA SER A 621 -9.48 -17.90 8.37
C SER A 621 -10.78 -18.69 8.18
N ARG A 622 -10.71 -20.03 8.19
CA ARG A 622 -11.91 -20.88 8.07
C ARG A 622 -12.88 -20.73 9.24
N LEU A 623 -12.35 -20.56 10.45
CA LEU A 623 -13.18 -20.33 11.63
C LEU A 623 -13.85 -18.95 11.57
N ALA A 624 -13.14 -17.92 11.12
CA ALA A 624 -13.71 -16.59 10.95
C ALA A 624 -14.88 -16.58 9.96
N GLU A 625 -14.79 -17.34 8.86
CA GLU A 625 -15.88 -17.48 7.88
C GLU A 625 -17.13 -18.12 8.46
N SER A 626 -17.02 -18.92 9.53
CA SER A 626 -18.14 -19.61 10.16
C SER A 626 -18.96 -18.76 11.13
N VAL A 627 -18.44 -17.60 11.55
CA VAL A 627 -19.09 -16.73 12.56
C VAL A 627 -19.36 -15.34 11.97
N PRO A 628 -20.62 -14.86 11.98
CA PRO A 628 -20.97 -13.53 11.48
C PRO A 628 -20.20 -12.42 12.22
N GLY A 629 -19.62 -11.49 11.47
CA GLY A 629 -18.85 -10.37 12.02
C GLY A 629 -17.44 -10.75 12.48
N ALA A 630 -17.01 -12.00 12.26
CA ALA A 630 -15.62 -12.41 12.51
C ALA A 630 -14.80 -12.31 11.24
N PHE A 631 -13.54 -11.84 11.38
CA PHE A 631 -12.57 -11.82 10.29
C PHE A 631 -11.16 -12.01 10.82
N CYS A 632 -10.35 -12.64 9.97
CA CYS A 632 -8.96 -12.96 10.26
C CYS A 632 -8.05 -12.02 9.48
N VAL A 633 -7.16 -11.34 10.19
CA VAL A 633 -6.15 -10.47 9.60
C VAL A 633 -4.79 -11.00 9.96
N SER A 634 -4.01 -11.39 8.97
CA SER A 634 -2.62 -11.73 9.12
C SER A 634 -1.84 -11.24 7.90
N ARG A 635 -0.54 -11.09 8.05
CA ARG A 635 0.30 -10.72 6.91
C ARG A 635 0.16 -11.72 5.76
N ARG A 636 0.05 -13.02 6.07
CA ARG A 636 -0.15 -14.08 5.06
C ARG A 636 -1.49 -13.95 4.35
N VAL A 637 -2.59 -13.84 5.11
CA VAL A 637 -3.94 -13.68 4.52
C VAL A 637 -4.01 -12.43 3.67
N LEU A 638 -3.47 -11.31 4.15
CA LEU A 638 -3.41 -10.07 3.38
C LEU A 638 -2.58 -10.24 2.11
N THR A 639 -1.40 -10.85 2.23
CA THR A 639 -0.52 -11.07 1.06
C THR A 639 -1.17 -12.00 0.05
N ASP A 640 -1.76 -13.12 0.47
CA ASP A 640 -2.39 -14.10 -0.42
C ASP A 640 -3.67 -13.55 -1.06
N SER A 641 -4.50 -12.85 -0.28
CA SER A 641 -5.73 -12.22 -0.78
C SER A 641 -5.43 -11.07 -1.76
N LEU A 642 -4.42 -10.27 -1.45
CA LEU A 642 -3.91 -9.23 -2.34
C LEU A 642 -3.35 -9.84 -3.61
N ALA A 643 -2.55 -10.91 -3.50
CA ALA A 643 -1.98 -11.63 -4.61
C ALA A 643 -3.08 -12.11 -5.58
N ALA A 644 -4.09 -12.77 -5.05
CA ALA A 644 -5.20 -13.29 -5.84
C ALA A 644 -6.03 -12.17 -6.49
N SER A 645 -6.41 -11.16 -5.70
CA SER A 645 -7.22 -10.02 -6.18
C SER A 645 -6.49 -9.17 -7.21
N ILE A 646 -5.23 -8.86 -6.96
CA ILE A 646 -4.39 -8.09 -7.87
C ILE A 646 -4.11 -8.88 -9.14
N GLY A 647 -3.78 -10.17 -9.03
CA GLY A 647 -3.54 -11.03 -10.18
C GLY A 647 -4.75 -11.08 -11.12
N HIS A 648 -5.94 -11.30 -10.58
CA HIS A 648 -7.18 -11.29 -11.36
C HIS A 648 -7.44 -9.93 -12.02
N THR A 649 -7.30 -8.84 -11.27
CA THR A 649 -7.48 -7.47 -11.75
C THR A 649 -6.55 -7.13 -12.90
N LEU A 650 -5.27 -7.52 -12.80
CA LEU A 650 -4.27 -7.27 -13.84
C LEU A 650 -4.55 -8.03 -15.12
N VAL A 651 -4.93 -9.30 -15.02
CA VAL A 651 -5.34 -10.10 -16.17
C VAL A 651 -6.54 -9.46 -16.84
N LEU A 652 -7.55 -9.04 -16.07
CA LEU A 652 -8.74 -8.40 -16.59
C LEU A 652 -8.42 -7.10 -17.35
N VAL A 653 -7.68 -6.18 -16.73
CA VAL A 653 -7.29 -4.91 -17.35
C VAL A 653 -6.44 -5.14 -18.61
N THR A 654 -5.50 -6.08 -18.56
CA THR A 654 -4.65 -6.41 -19.71
C THR A 654 -5.46 -6.98 -20.85
N VAL A 655 -6.39 -7.91 -20.58
CA VAL A 655 -7.27 -8.50 -21.60
C VAL A 655 -8.20 -7.44 -22.19
N ILE A 656 -8.84 -6.60 -21.38
CA ILE A 656 -9.69 -5.51 -21.85
C ILE A 656 -8.87 -4.54 -22.71
N SER A 657 -7.69 -4.12 -22.27
CA SER A 657 -6.80 -3.25 -23.05
C SER A 657 -6.45 -3.86 -24.40
N LEU A 658 -6.05 -5.13 -24.38
CA LEU A 658 -5.68 -5.87 -25.61
C LEU A 658 -6.86 -5.94 -26.58
N VAL A 659 -8.06 -6.33 -26.10
CA VAL A 659 -9.26 -6.46 -26.92
C VAL A 659 -9.68 -5.11 -27.49
N LEU A 660 -9.70 -4.06 -26.68
CA LEU A 660 -10.06 -2.71 -27.11
C LEU A 660 -9.09 -2.17 -28.17
N VAL A 661 -7.78 -2.27 -27.92
CA VAL A 661 -6.76 -1.77 -28.84
C VAL A 661 -6.72 -2.58 -30.13
N LEU A 662 -6.80 -3.92 -30.04
CA LEU A 662 -6.87 -4.79 -31.22
C LEU A 662 -8.13 -4.49 -32.02
N GLY A 663 -9.28 -4.41 -31.35
CA GLY A 663 -10.57 -4.11 -32.01
C GLY A 663 -10.55 -2.74 -32.71
N LEU A 664 -10.07 -1.70 -32.03
CA LEU A 664 -9.93 -0.36 -32.60
C LEU A 664 -8.93 -0.36 -33.77
N THR A 665 -7.79 -1.01 -33.62
CA THR A 665 -6.78 -1.05 -34.69
C THR A 665 -7.30 -1.78 -35.91
N LEU A 666 -8.02 -2.89 -35.75
CA LEU A 666 -8.67 -3.62 -36.84
C LEU A 666 -9.79 -2.82 -37.48
N LEU A 667 -10.64 -2.17 -36.68
CA LEU A 667 -11.79 -1.38 -37.17
C LEU A 667 -11.36 -0.15 -37.97
N LEU A 668 -10.33 0.56 -37.49
CA LEU A 668 -9.86 1.81 -38.05
C LEU A 668 -8.87 1.63 -39.21
N SER A 669 -8.20 0.46 -39.26
CA SER A 669 -7.23 0.14 -40.31
C SER A 669 -7.93 -0.27 -41.61
N PRO A 670 -7.38 0.11 -42.79
CA PRO A 670 -7.98 -0.23 -44.08
C PRO A 670 -7.86 -1.71 -44.42
N ASN A 671 -6.99 -2.45 -43.77
CA ASN A 671 -6.74 -3.90 -43.98
C ASN A 671 -6.27 -4.54 -42.67
N TRP A 672 -6.87 -5.70 -42.30
CA TRP A 672 -6.53 -6.43 -41.09
C TRP A 672 -5.06 -6.88 -41.02
N ARG A 673 -4.41 -7.16 -42.18
CA ARG A 673 -2.97 -7.52 -42.21
C ARG A 673 -2.08 -6.33 -41.87
N LEU A 674 -2.46 -5.13 -42.31
CA LEU A 674 -1.76 -3.90 -41.90
C LEU A 674 -1.92 -3.62 -40.41
N ALA A 675 -3.10 -3.90 -39.86
CA ALA A 675 -3.34 -3.82 -38.42
C ALA A 675 -2.42 -4.79 -37.65
N LEU A 676 -2.29 -6.03 -38.07
CA LEU A 676 -1.38 -6.98 -37.46
C LEU A 676 0.08 -6.56 -37.55
N ILE A 677 0.54 -6.03 -38.71
CA ILE A 677 1.90 -5.49 -38.85
C ILE A 677 2.12 -4.30 -37.89
N ALA A 678 1.13 -3.44 -37.71
CA ALA A 678 1.21 -2.31 -36.79
C ALA A 678 1.29 -2.74 -35.32
N LEU A 679 0.76 -3.90 -34.96
CA LEU A 679 0.78 -4.42 -33.59
C LEU A 679 2.11 -5.10 -33.18
N VAL A 680 2.94 -5.53 -34.13
CA VAL A 680 4.20 -6.22 -33.83
C VAL A 680 5.12 -5.45 -32.88
N PRO A 681 5.36 -4.14 -33.06
CA PRO A 681 6.17 -3.36 -32.12
C PRO A 681 5.59 -3.34 -30.71
N ALA A 682 4.27 -3.23 -30.58
CA ALA A 682 3.59 -3.16 -29.31
C ALA A 682 3.66 -4.47 -28.52
N VAL A 683 3.44 -5.61 -29.20
CA VAL A 683 3.55 -6.93 -28.56
C VAL A 683 4.99 -7.17 -28.05
N ALA A 684 5.98 -6.87 -28.89
CA ALA A 684 7.37 -7.01 -28.47
C ALA A 684 7.70 -6.06 -27.30
N ALA A 685 7.20 -4.83 -27.33
CA ALA A 685 7.40 -3.85 -26.27
C ALA A 685 6.88 -4.34 -24.92
N VAL A 686 5.70 -4.97 -24.88
CA VAL A 686 5.13 -5.58 -23.67
C VAL A 686 5.99 -6.72 -23.15
N LEU A 687 6.42 -7.63 -24.04
CA LEU A 687 7.28 -8.75 -23.65
C LEU A 687 8.61 -8.29 -23.03
N TRP A 688 9.18 -7.21 -23.55
CA TRP A 688 10.43 -6.65 -23.00
C TRP A 688 10.19 -5.78 -21.77
N ALA A 689 9.08 -5.05 -21.69
CA ALA A 689 8.70 -4.27 -20.52
C ALA A 689 8.51 -5.14 -19.26
N LEU A 690 8.11 -6.41 -19.44
CA LEU A 690 8.01 -7.39 -18.38
C LEU A 690 9.27 -8.27 -18.27
N GLY A 691 9.90 -8.59 -19.39
CA GLY A 691 11.06 -9.49 -19.45
C GLY A 691 12.33 -8.89 -18.85
N VAL A 692 12.57 -7.59 -19.02
CA VAL A 692 13.77 -6.94 -18.44
C VAL A 692 13.69 -6.84 -16.92
N PRO A 693 12.58 -6.43 -16.29
CA PRO A 693 12.41 -6.57 -14.84
C PRO A 693 12.57 -8.01 -14.35
N ALA A 694 12.00 -8.99 -15.06
CA ALA A 694 12.19 -10.41 -14.76
C ALA A 694 13.67 -10.84 -14.75
N LEU A 695 14.46 -10.31 -15.68
CA LEU A 695 15.89 -10.59 -15.76
C LEU A 695 16.68 -9.91 -14.63
N LEU A 696 16.42 -8.63 -14.35
CA LEU A 696 17.21 -7.82 -13.43
C LEU A 696 16.83 -8.04 -11.97
N GLN A 697 15.55 -8.23 -11.69
CA GLN A 697 14.98 -8.31 -10.33
C GLN A 697 14.49 -9.71 -9.99
N HIS A 698 14.48 -10.65 -10.93
CA HIS A 698 13.85 -11.98 -10.83
C HIS A 698 12.34 -11.95 -10.47
N THR A 699 11.75 -10.77 -10.35
CA THR A 699 10.36 -10.58 -9.95
C THR A 699 9.66 -9.58 -10.85
N ILE A 700 8.39 -9.86 -11.13
CA ILE A 700 7.47 -8.96 -11.83
C ILE A 700 6.41 -8.54 -10.81
N ASN A 701 6.27 -7.25 -10.57
CA ASN A 701 5.26 -6.72 -9.67
C ASN A 701 4.11 -6.02 -10.42
N LEU A 702 3.09 -5.61 -9.68
CA LEU A 702 1.93 -4.89 -10.16
C LEU A 702 2.29 -3.67 -11.05
N CYS A 703 3.31 -2.92 -10.65
CA CYS A 703 3.70 -1.69 -11.34
C CYS A 703 4.31 -1.97 -12.72
N HIS A 704 5.05 -3.07 -12.88
CA HIS A 704 5.57 -3.50 -14.18
C HIS A 704 4.44 -3.86 -15.15
N VAL A 705 3.40 -4.56 -14.68
CA VAL A 705 2.26 -4.94 -15.52
C VAL A 705 1.45 -3.72 -15.94
N THR A 706 1.21 -2.79 -15.01
CA THR A 706 0.56 -1.52 -15.31
C THR A 706 1.31 -0.73 -16.37
N ALA A 707 2.62 -0.61 -16.21
CA ALA A 707 3.49 0.06 -17.17
C ALA A 707 3.48 -0.64 -18.53
N ALA A 708 3.47 -1.97 -18.56
CA ALA A 708 3.41 -2.75 -19.79
C ALA A 708 2.10 -2.51 -20.58
N ALA A 709 0.96 -2.36 -19.86
CA ALA A 709 -0.31 -2.00 -20.50
C ALA A 709 -0.24 -0.59 -21.15
N VAL A 710 0.37 0.37 -20.46
CA VAL A 710 0.59 1.72 -21.03
C VAL A 710 1.52 1.66 -22.24
N VAL A 711 2.63 0.93 -22.15
CA VAL A 711 3.58 0.72 -23.27
C VAL A 711 2.88 0.11 -24.47
N PHE A 712 1.96 -0.83 -24.26
CA PHE A 712 1.19 -1.43 -25.35
C PHE A 712 0.45 -0.37 -26.16
N GLY A 713 -0.31 0.52 -25.49
CA GLY A 713 -1.02 1.60 -26.18
C GLY A 713 -0.10 2.53 -26.96
N LEU A 714 1.02 2.94 -26.34
CA LEU A 714 1.97 3.86 -26.97
C LEU A 714 2.69 3.27 -28.19
N CYS A 715 3.11 2.00 -28.08
CA CYS A 715 3.85 1.36 -29.15
C CYS A 715 2.97 0.95 -30.33
N VAL A 716 1.65 0.81 -30.13
CA VAL A 716 0.69 0.67 -31.25
C VAL A 716 0.70 1.90 -32.12
N ASP A 717 0.79 3.10 -31.55
CA ASP A 717 0.82 4.36 -32.29
C ASP A 717 2.03 4.43 -33.24
N TYR A 718 3.20 3.95 -32.80
CA TYR A 718 4.40 3.86 -33.65
C TYR A 718 4.16 2.94 -34.86
N GLY A 719 3.49 1.81 -34.64
CA GLY A 719 3.12 0.89 -35.71
C GLY A 719 2.10 1.52 -36.68
N ILE A 720 1.08 2.22 -36.18
CA ILE A 720 0.06 2.91 -36.98
C ILE A 720 0.71 4.03 -37.82
N TYR A 721 1.56 4.87 -37.22
CA TYR A 721 2.23 5.95 -37.93
C TYR A 721 3.17 5.42 -39.00
N MET A 722 3.88 4.32 -38.75
CA MET A 722 4.78 3.72 -39.73
C MET A 722 3.99 3.10 -40.89
N THR A 723 2.96 2.28 -40.62
CA THR A 723 2.15 1.64 -41.65
C THR A 723 1.39 2.67 -42.50
N HIS A 724 0.86 3.73 -41.86
CA HIS A 724 0.24 4.84 -42.57
C HIS A 724 1.25 5.59 -43.46
N GLY A 725 2.47 5.84 -42.97
CA GLY A 725 3.54 6.46 -43.74
C GLY A 725 3.97 5.63 -44.94
N LEU A 726 4.05 4.32 -44.81
CA LEU A 726 4.39 3.40 -45.90
C LEU A 726 3.29 3.35 -46.96
N THR A 727 2.02 3.34 -46.54
CA THR A 727 0.90 3.30 -47.51
C THR A 727 0.71 4.62 -48.30
N HIS A 728 1.18 5.76 -47.75
CA HIS A 728 1.02 7.09 -48.36
C HIS A 728 2.32 7.71 -48.89
N GLY A 729 3.42 6.94 -48.97
CA GLY A 729 4.71 7.43 -49.46
C GLY A 729 5.40 8.43 -48.52
N LEU A 730 5.07 8.42 -47.24
CA LEU A 730 5.59 9.31 -46.20
C LEU A 730 6.57 8.63 -45.26
N GLU A 731 7.20 7.52 -45.66
CA GLU A 731 8.05 6.68 -44.84
C GLU A 731 9.12 7.45 -44.07
N ARG A 732 9.94 8.25 -44.75
CA ARG A 732 11.03 9.03 -44.14
C ARG A 732 10.54 9.94 -43.01
N ARG A 733 9.37 10.52 -43.17
CA ARG A 733 8.76 11.46 -42.21
C ARG A 733 8.18 10.75 -41.02
N SER A 734 7.50 9.64 -41.25
CA SER A 734 7.02 8.79 -40.18
C SER A 734 8.18 8.32 -39.32
N LYS A 735 9.30 7.91 -39.92
CA LYS A 735 10.53 7.56 -39.17
C LYS A 735 11.05 8.74 -38.35
N THR A 736 11.18 9.92 -38.92
CA THR A 736 11.63 11.12 -38.20
C THR A 736 10.70 11.43 -37.02
N THR A 737 9.39 11.40 -37.24
CA THR A 737 8.40 11.64 -36.19
C THR A 737 8.53 10.62 -35.09
N ILE A 738 8.58 9.32 -35.41
CA ILE A 738 8.71 8.24 -34.42
C ILE A 738 10.01 8.38 -33.62
N ILE A 739 11.13 8.74 -34.22
CA ILE A 739 12.41 8.97 -33.53
C ILE A 739 12.28 10.12 -32.51
N LEU A 740 11.66 11.23 -32.94
CA LEU A 740 11.50 12.40 -32.07
C LEU A 740 10.52 12.15 -30.95
N THR A 741 9.37 11.53 -31.24
CA THR A 741 8.38 11.19 -30.22
C THR A 741 8.93 10.19 -29.23
N THR A 742 9.65 9.16 -29.69
CA THR A 742 10.30 8.21 -28.77
C THR A 742 11.33 8.91 -27.88
N ALA A 743 12.12 9.83 -28.42
CA ALA A 743 13.13 10.55 -27.62
C ALA A 743 12.46 11.36 -26.48
N THR A 744 11.35 12.04 -26.79
CA THR A 744 10.59 12.78 -25.77
C THR A 744 9.91 11.87 -24.75
N SER A 745 9.27 10.80 -25.20
CA SER A 745 8.63 9.83 -24.33
C SER A 745 9.62 9.06 -23.47
N LEU A 746 10.83 8.73 -24.00
CA LEU A 746 11.93 8.15 -23.23
C LEU A 746 12.48 9.10 -22.15
N ILE A 747 12.45 10.42 -22.35
CA ILE A 747 12.78 11.35 -21.27
C ILE A 747 11.73 11.22 -20.17
N GLY A 748 10.43 11.33 -20.53
CA GLY A 748 9.33 11.25 -19.57
C GLY A 748 9.35 9.96 -18.73
N ALA A 749 9.64 8.83 -19.36
CA ALA A 749 9.75 7.54 -18.67
C ALA A 749 11.11 7.34 -17.99
N GLY A 750 12.20 7.74 -18.65
CA GLY A 750 13.57 7.51 -18.19
C GLY A 750 13.95 8.29 -16.94
N VAL A 751 13.36 9.47 -16.72
CA VAL A 751 13.57 10.22 -15.46
C VAL A 751 13.08 9.45 -14.24
N LEU A 752 12.09 8.55 -14.39
CA LEU A 752 11.62 7.71 -13.32
C LEU A 752 12.67 6.67 -12.87
N LEU A 753 13.67 6.36 -13.69
CA LEU A 753 14.81 5.50 -13.30
C LEU A 753 15.72 6.17 -12.26
N LEU A 754 15.58 7.47 -12.04
CA LEU A 754 16.32 8.23 -11.05
C LEU A 754 15.62 8.30 -9.69
N THR A 755 14.43 7.71 -9.57
CA THR A 755 13.64 7.72 -8.33
C THR A 755 14.14 6.68 -7.34
N GLU A 756 14.00 6.98 -6.07
CA GLU A 756 14.26 6.06 -4.97
C GLU A 756 13.00 5.26 -4.60
N HIS A 757 11.82 5.80 -4.95
CA HIS A 757 10.55 5.13 -4.68
C HIS A 757 10.35 3.90 -5.58
N PRO A 758 10.16 2.68 -5.01
CA PRO A 758 10.12 1.43 -5.78
C PRO A 758 9.05 1.41 -6.88
N VAL A 759 7.87 1.99 -6.62
CA VAL A 759 6.76 2.07 -7.59
C VAL A 759 7.17 2.87 -8.82
N LEU A 760 7.73 4.07 -8.62
CA LEU A 760 8.11 4.95 -9.72
C LEU A 760 9.26 4.36 -10.53
N PHE A 761 10.25 3.77 -9.87
CA PHE A 761 11.36 3.08 -10.52
C PHE A 761 10.89 1.89 -11.38
N ALA A 762 10.01 1.04 -10.82
CA ALA A 762 9.47 -0.12 -11.53
C ALA A 762 8.71 0.28 -12.81
N ILE A 763 7.90 1.33 -12.70
CA ILE A 763 7.18 1.91 -13.84
C ILE A 763 8.18 2.46 -14.88
N GLY A 764 9.15 3.26 -14.43
CA GLY A 764 10.18 3.83 -15.29
C GLY A 764 10.96 2.77 -16.06
N LEU A 765 11.33 1.68 -15.40
CA LEU A 765 12.07 0.55 -16.00
C LEU A 765 11.26 -0.11 -17.11
N SER A 766 10.01 -0.47 -16.84
CA SER A 766 9.15 -1.12 -17.83
C SER A 766 8.81 -0.21 -19.01
N LEU A 767 8.45 1.06 -18.74
CA LEU A 767 8.16 2.03 -19.79
C LEU A 767 9.35 2.26 -20.69
N THR A 768 10.53 2.54 -20.11
CA THR A 768 11.75 2.84 -20.88
C THR A 768 12.18 1.68 -21.75
N THR A 769 12.22 0.47 -21.20
CA THR A 769 12.65 -0.74 -21.92
C THR A 769 11.67 -1.13 -23.02
N GLY A 770 10.38 -1.12 -22.72
CA GLY A 770 9.35 -1.46 -23.68
C GLY A 770 9.26 -0.46 -24.82
N MET A 771 9.27 0.85 -24.54
CA MET A 771 9.23 1.90 -25.57
C MET A 771 10.46 1.88 -26.48
N LEU A 772 11.65 1.62 -25.92
CA LEU A 772 12.88 1.52 -26.70
C LEU A 772 12.79 0.37 -27.72
N VAL A 773 12.36 -0.81 -27.28
CA VAL A 773 12.20 -1.97 -28.17
C VAL A 773 11.08 -1.77 -29.17
N GLY A 774 9.93 -1.25 -28.74
CA GLY A 774 8.83 -0.91 -29.62
C GLY A 774 9.24 0.05 -30.74
N HIS A 775 10.00 1.09 -30.38
CA HIS A 775 10.56 2.05 -31.34
C HIS A 775 11.48 1.38 -32.36
N ILE A 776 12.47 0.63 -31.88
CA ILE A 776 13.44 -0.04 -32.78
C ILE A 776 12.69 -0.92 -33.79
N LEU A 777 11.69 -1.69 -33.32
CA LEU A 777 10.94 -2.57 -34.22
C LEU A 777 9.99 -1.81 -35.14
N ALA A 778 9.39 -0.68 -34.70
CA ALA A 778 8.56 0.15 -35.55
C ALA A 778 9.36 0.74 -36.73
N VAL A 779 10.57 1.25 -36.47
CA VAL A 779 11.42 1.87 -37.48
C VAL A 779 12.14 0.83 -38.37
N TRP A 780 12.56 -0.30 -37.79
CA TRP A 780 13.36 -1.31 -38.50
C TRP A 780 12.52 -2.44 -39.09
N ALA A 781 11.66 -3.08 -38.27
CA ALA A 781 10.98 -4.31 -38.66
C ALA A 781 9.71 -4.07 -39.46
N VAL A 782 8.90 -3.07 -39.09
CA VAL A 782 7.61 -2.79 -39.76
C VAL A 782 7.78 -2.54 -41.26
N PRO A 783 8.75 -1.75 -41.76
CA PRO A 783 8.98 -1.62 -43.21
C PRO A 783 9.35 -2.93 -43.92
N GLY A 784 10.06 -3.81 -43.22
CA GLY A 784 10.41 -5.13 -43.74
C GLY A 784 9.18 -6.05 -43.90
N LEU A 785 8.35 -6.11 -42.83
CA LEU A 785 7.09 -6.87 -42.83
C LEU A 785 6.11 -6.34 -43.89
N PHE A 786 6.00 -5.02 -44.02
CA PHE A 786 5.20 -4.37 -45.03
C PHE A 786 5.68 -4.73 -46.45
N ALA A 787 6.98 -4.72 -46.71
CA ALA A 787 7.55 -5.08 -48.00
C ALA A 787 7.33 -6.57 -48.37
N LEU A 788 7.34 -7.48 -47.39
CA LEU A 788 6.97 -8.89 -47.59
C LEU A 788 5.48 -9.02 -47.94
N TRP A 789 4.62 -8.33 -47.20
CA TRP A 789 3.19 -8.31 -47.52
C TRP A 789 2.89 -7.72 -48.91
N ALA A 790 3.51 -6.62 -49.27
CA ALA A 790 3.32 -5.98 -50.57
C ALA A 790 3.71 -6.87 -51.78
N ARG A 791 4.66 -7.80 -51.58
CA ARG A 791 5.04 -8.80 -52.59
C ARG A 791 3.97 -9.88 -52.80
N THR A 792 3.18 -10.18 -51.79
CA THR A 792 2.11 -11.20 -51.88
C THR A 792 0.82 -10.69 -52.49
N GLU A 793 0.58 -9.38 -52.47
CA GLU A 793 -0.64 -8.76 -52.99
C GLU A 793 -0.39 -7.53 -53.89
N PRO A 794 0.25 -7.66 -55.04
CA PRO A 794 0.63 -6.53 -55.86
C PRO A 794 -0.56 -5.76 -56.44
N ARG A 795 -1.75 -6.37 -56.59
CA ARG A 795 -2.95 -5.75 -57.19
C ARG A 795 -3.68 -4.75 -56.26
N GLN A 796 -3.58 -4.85 -54.96
CA GLN A 796 -4.29 -3.92 -54.06
C GLN A 796 -3.59 -2.58 -53.90
N LEU A 797 -2.30 -2.48 -54.15
CA LEU A 797 -1.51 -1.25 -54.09
C LEU A 797 -1.60 -0.39 -55.33
N SER A 798 -1.76 -1.00 -56.52
CA SER A 798 -1.85 -0.28 -57.78
C SER A 798 -3.20 0.44 -57.92
N ALA A 799 -4.26 -0.02 -57.26
CA ALA A 799 -5.59 0.60 -57.32
C ALA A 799 -5.72 1.86 -56.44
N ARG A 800 -4.75 2.10 -55.51
CA ARG A 800 -4.77 3.22 -54.56
C ARG A 800 -3.65 4.26 -54.78
N ALA A 801 -2.77 4.04 -55.71
CA ALA A 801 -1.78 5.07 -56.08
C ALA A 801 -2.54 6.28 -56.67
N PRO A 802 -2.48 7.49 -56.07
CA PRO A 802 -3.02 8.64 -56.70
C PRO A 802 -2.27 8.82 -58.04
N THR A 803 -3.02 8.79 -59.15
CA THR A 803 -2.47 9.14 -60.43
C THR A 803 -1.93 10.54 -60.37
N GLN A 804 -0.65 10.70 -60.07
CA GLN A 804 0.11 11.87 -60.41
C GLN A 804 0.35 11.77 -61.94
N ARG A 805 -0.54 12.41 -62.70
CA ARG A 805 -0.17 12.90 -64.04
C ARG A 805 0.39 14.31 -63.86
N PRO A 806 1.39 14.68 -64.65
CA PRO A 806 2.27 15.86 -64.50
C PRO A 806 1.54 17.19 -64.38
#